data_61e22098ff7d240424537957f2709b44
#
_entry.id   61e22098ff7d240424537957f2709b44
#
_cell.length_a   1.000
_cell.length_b   1.000
_cell.length_c   1.000
_cell.angle_alpha   90.00
_cell.angle_beta   90.00
_cell.angle_gamma   90.00
#
_symmetry.space_group_name_H-M   'P 1'
#
loop_
_entity.id
_entity.type
_entity.pdbx_description
1 polymer ?
#
loop_
_entity_poly.entity_id
_entity_poly.type
_entity_poly.pdbx_seq_one_letter_code
_entity_poly.pdbx_strand_id
1 'polypeptide(L)'
;MSDTLQTFTHATALFASDSGHDACTLHTGVFSGPVAGLRYQTSTLNGMTNENGEFHYRKGERVAFLVGNTPIGSALGAPRLNLADIVSRVDGNINKLLDAGLTNIARFLCSLDRDGNLDGGICIDPAAHEIIGQYRLNFRHDISFAGLALNPVLEFEQDPLIASVLAELSAAGVFTDRTPRQLCHAATARNEVRRNILGILRFKDVRIPLKNGLHVYADVFRPANPGRFPVIMNCGPYGRAFYHHSIADDADFVAHEDMEERYFHGNPEGQVFENHETANSVDWVPHDYVLVRVDGPGSGKNPGTLAPFGIETAEAFRDAIDWAGVQNWSNGNVGLWGMSYYAMSQHAAASLEPEHLKAMIAIGTDVDLYDEVAYTGGILNEEFFSHWYKAGVLAAVCGEPNAVDFIGMLKEATFKDSDTTKAFGPRSTILMNPDMSKVKVPLWAIACTMHMAHFHQLGSSEAYLATNTVSKKIDFWEDWFTKAYSRTAIADHRAFFDHWLKGIDNGIMDTPPVRLEIRSGNGASYIQEEQEWPIARTKYPQWFFDTTPSDWQRDEHRDDFLRLSLTPPVVSGQADYSAQIPLALRTGIPPCFLPVKPPSVLEIWKTGISFISDPVTQDMVFAGYGKARLWVSSSSDDMDTFVSLRVLDENGLEVDYAGPTTMGMNVPNYPLAKGWLKASHRQVDASRTTEYTVKHTHLKADHAPLESDEVVMVEIEIIPNTALIRKGYRLRVDIQPFDGVDHGPRHGYDSACHDGARNTVYTGPDRQGFIQLPIVPAKAPLHL
;
A
#
# COMPACT_ATOMS: atom_id res chain seq x y z
N MET A 1 8.73 -17.63 28.59
CA MET A 1 9.56 -16.87 29.50
C MET A 1 8.92 -15.51 29.62
N SER A 2 8.65 -15.18 30.84
CA SER A 2 7.78 -14.13 31.34
C SER A 2 8.25 -12.71 31.01
N ASP A 3 7.24 -11.85 31.03
CA ASP A 3 7.28 -10.40 31.22
C ASP A 3 7.63 -9.52 30.01
N THR A 4 6.63 -8.96 29.39
CA THR A 4 6.19 -7.57 29.57
C THR A 4 4.97 -7.24 28.72
N LEU A 5 3.80 -7.53 29.23
CA LEU A 5 2.55 -6.88 28.84
C LEU A 5 2.38 -5.66 29.76
N GLN A 6 2.82 -4.50 29.32
CA GLN A 6 2.43 -3.25 29.98
C GLN A 6 1.06 -2.81 29.45
N THR A 7 0.09 -3.12 30.26
CA THR A 7 -1.25 -2.56 30.25
C THR A 7 -1.23 -1.03 30.32
N PHE A 8 -1.97 -0.38 29.44
CA PHE A 8 -2.38 1.01 29.63
C PHE A 8 -3.22 1.12 30.90
N THR A 9 -2.60 1.53 31.99
CA THR A 9 -3.28 1.91 33.23
C THR A 9 -3.72 3.36 33.10
N HIS A 10 -5.02 3.56 33.21
CA HIS A 10 -5.62 4.88 33.50
C HIS A 10 -4.92 5.53 34.69
N ALA A 11 -4.64 6.82 34.57
CA ALA A 11 -4.17 7.64 35.67
C ALA A 11 -5.15 7.52 36.85
N THR A 12 -4.67 6.88 37.90
CA THR A 12 -5.36 6.81 39.17
C THR A 12 -5.27 8.18 39.85
N ALA A 13 -6.33 8.95 39.78
CA ALA A 13 -6.48 10.14 40.62
C ALA A 13 -6.48 9.69 42.09
N LEU A 14 -5.61 10.26 42.85
CA LEU A 14 -5.49 10.12 44.32
C LEU A 14 -6.86 10.40 44.97
N PHE A 15 -7.34 9.43 45.72
CA PHE A 15 -8.49 9.59 46.62
C PHE A 15 -8.15 10.58 47.71
N ALA A 16 -8.63 11.81 47.57
CA ALA A 16 -8.87 12.65 48.72
C ALA A 16 -10.24 12.29 49.27
N SER A 17 -10.29 11.86 50.51
CA SER A 17 -11.51 11.68 51.26
C SER A 17 -12.19 13.02 51.44
N ASP A 18 -13.28 13.23 50.69
CA ASP A 18 -14.20 14.36 50.94
C ASP A 18 -15.58 13.86 51.32
N SER A 19 -16.06 14.48 52.35
CA SER A 19 -17.21 14.11 53.13
C SER A 19 -18.55 14.48 52.49
N GLY A 20 -19.46 13.51 52.35
CA GLY A 20 -20.87 13.69 52.71
C GLY A 20 -21.82 14.55 51.84
N HIS A 21 -21.35 15.31 50.83
CA HIS A 21 -22.24 16.18 50.03
C HIS A 21 -22.34 15.84 48.53
N ASP A 22 -21.66 14.81 48.08
CA ASP A 22 -21.47 14.53 46.63
C ASP A 22 -22.55 13.60 46.01
N ALA A 23 -23.37 12.93 46.84
CA ALA A 23 -24.39 11.99 46.34
C ALA A 23 -25.61 12.68 45.66
N CYS A 24 -25.75 13.99 45.80
CA CYS A 24 -26.85 14.74 45.17
C CYS A 24 -26.49 15.43 43.84
N THR A 25 -25.19 15.47 43.50
CA THR A 25 -24.73 16.20 42.30
C THR A 25 -25.13 15.44 41.05
N LEU A 26 -25.80 16.14 40.15
CA LEU A 26 -26.15 15.64 38.82
C LEU A 26 -24.91 15.75 37.91
N HIS A 27 -24.52 14.62 37.31
CA HIS A 27 -23.46 14.53 36.33
C HIS A 27 -24.04 14.28 34.94
N THR A 28 -23.38 14.78 33.93
CA THR A 28 -23.67 14.47 32.52
C THR A 28 -22.61 13.54 31.99
N GLY A 29 -23.02 12.44 31.38
CA GLY A 29 -22.18 11.56 30.59
C GLY A 29 -22.58 11.59 29.13
N VAL A 30 -21.70 11.15 28.25
CA VAL A 30 -21.94 11.01 26.82
C VAL A 30 -21.86 9.55 26.43
N PHE A 31 -22.89 9.06 25.74
CA PHE A 31 -22.82 7.75 25.07
C PHE A 31 -22.02 7.92 23.78
N SER A 32 -20.83 7.37 23.74
CA SER A 32 -19.83 7.59 22.70
C SER A 32 -20.22 6.90 21.39
N GLY A 33 -20.05 7.63 20.28
CA GLY A 33 -20.77 7.44 19.04
C GLY A 33 -22.17 7.92 19.28
N PRO A 34 -22.43 9.26 19.16
CA PRO A 34 -23.63 9.80 19.75
C PRO A 34 -24.86 9.02 19.28
N VAL A 35 -25.54 8.41 20.22
CA VAL A 35 -26.83 7.78 19.96
C VAL A 35 -27.88 8.69 20.58
N ALA A 36 -28.51 9.49 19.74
CA ALA A 36 -29.65 10.32 20.14
C ALA A 36 -30.91 9.47 20.28
N GLY A 37 -31.73 9.80 21.24
CA GLY A 37 -33.02 9.10 21.46
C GLY A 37 -32.91 7.72 22.13
N LEU A 38 -31.72 7.33 22.63
CA LEU A 38 -31.57 6.08 23.39
C LEU A 38 -32.12 6.23 24.80
N ARG A 39 -33.02 5.34 25.24
CA ARG A 39 -33.54 5.35 26.59
C ARG A 39 -32.47 4.98 27.61
N TYR A 40 -32.42 5.70 28.73
CA TYR A 40 -31.60 5.35 29.88
C TYR A 40 -32.37 5.41 31.18
N GLN A 41 -31.95 4.61 32.16
CA GLN A 41 -32.51 4.56 33.48
C GLN A 41 -31.43 4.35 34.53
N THR A 42 -31.48 5.11 35.62
CA THR A 42 -30.70 4.90 36.84
C THR A 42 -31.63 4.57 38.00
N SER A 43 -31.11 4.47 39.21
CA SER A 43 -31.92 4.29 40.41
C SER A 43 -32.81 5.51 40.73
N THR A 44 -32.44 6.71 40.27
CA THR A 44 -33.15 7.97 40.57
C THR A 44 -33.60 8.76 39.34
N LEU A 45 -33.09 8.42 38.14
CA LEU A 45 -33.33 9.18 36.91
C LEU A 45 -33.74 8.26 35.77
N ASN A 46 -34.53 8.81 34.86
CA ASN A 46 -34.80 8.21 33.55
C ASN A 46 -34.89 9.30 32.49
N GLY A 47 -34.63 8.93 31.24
CA GLY A 47 -34.66 9.86 30.11
C GLY A 47 -34.28 9.22 28.78
N MET A 48 -34.10 10.09 27.80
CA MET A 48 -33.52 9.76 26.53
C MET A 48 -32.26 10.59 26.32
N THR A 49 -31.26 10.02 25.63
CA THR A 49 -30.10 10.76 25.22
C THR A 49 -30.47 11.86 24.21
N ASN A 50 -29.82 13.00 24.29
CA ASN A 50 -30.02 14.11 23.35
C ASN A 50 -29.21 13.89 22.05
N GLU A 51 -29.22 14.88 21.16
CA GLU A 51 -28.49 14.86 19.88
C GLU A 51 -26.96 14.65 20.00
N ASN A 52 -26.38 14.99 21.15
CA ASN A 52 -24.97 14.75 21.46
C ASN A 52 -24.74 13.41 22.17
N GLY A 53 -25.75 12.57 22.35
CA GLY A 53 -25.66 11.33 23.11
C GLY A 53 -25.59 11.54 24.64
N GLU A 54 -25.91 12.73 25.16
CA GLU A 54 -25.79 13.05 26.58
C GLU A 54 -26.90 12.37 27.42
N PHE A 55 -26.51 11.82 28.56
CA PHE A 55 -27.37 11.24 29.59
C PHE A 55 -26.98 11.78 30.98
N HIS A 56 -27.89 11.65 31.95
CA HIS A 56 -27.64 12.15 33.30
C HIS A 56 -27.60 11.02 34.34
N TYR A 57 -26.72 11.16 35.31
CA TYR A 57 -26.55 10.19 36.41
C TYR A 57 -26.03 10.87 37.67
N ARG A 58 -26.19 10.20 38.83
CA ARG A 58 -25.57 10.61 40.07
C ARG A 58 -24.35 9.73 40.36
N LYS A 59 -23.40 10.24 41.10
CA LYS A 59 -22.17 9.50 41.49
C LYS A 59 -22.51 8.15 42.13
N GLY A 60 -21.98 7.09 41.58
CA GLY A 60 -22.18 5.71 42.06
C GLY A 60 -23.44 5.03 41.51
N GLU A 61 -24.30 5.71 40.77
CA GLU A 61 -25.42 5.08 40.10
C GLU A 61 -24.99 4.24 38.91
N ARG A 62 -25.71 3.15 38.70
CA ARG A 62 -25.59 2.37 37.48
C ARG A 62 -26.60 2.89 36.46
N VAL A 63 -26.16 3.10 35.25
CA VAL A 63 -26.98 3.54 34.11
C VAL A 63 -27.28 2.34 33.24
N ALA A 64 -28.53 1.96 33.11
CA ALA A 64 -29.00 0.96 32.17
C ALA A 64 -29.51 1.67 30.90
N PHE A 65 -29.16 1.14 29.73
CA PHE A 65 -29.66 1.61 28.46
C PHE A 65 -30.62 0.62 27.84
N LEU A 66 -31.68 1.11 27.17
CA LEU A 66 -32.78 0.30 26.66
C LEU A 66 -33.18 0.74 25.25
N VAL A 67 -33.63 -0.24 24.46
CA VAL A 67 -34.34 -0.01 23.19
C VAL A 67 -35.77 -0.60 23.35
N GLY A 68 -36.77 0.24 23.19
CA GLY A 68 -38.12 -0.12 23.65
C GLY A 68 -38.11 -0.43 25.14
N ASN A 69 -38.53 -1.64 25.51
CA ASN A 69 -38.48 -2.18 26.87
C ASN A 69 -37.34 -3.18 27.07
N THR A 70 -36.51 -3.44 26.06
CA THR A 70 -35.42 -4.41 26.12
C THR A 70 -34.13 -3.73 26.58
N PRO A 71 -33.53 -4.14 27.72
CA PRO A 71 -32.22 -3.66 28.13
C PRO A 71 -31.13 -4.13 27.18
N ILE A 72 -30.29 -3.21 26.76
CA ILE A 72 -29.11 -3.52 25.91
C ILE A 72 -27.84 -3.64 26.73
N GLY A 73 -27.81 -3.11 27.93
CA GLY A 73 -26.67 -3.22 28.84
C GLY A 73 -26.69 -2.15 29.93
N SER A 74 -25.70 -2.21 30.84
CA SER A 74 -25.56 -1.21 31.91
C SER A 74 -24.11 -1.10 32.41
N ALA A 75 -23.71 0.12 32.81
CA ALA A 75 -22.41 0.39 33.46
C ALA A 75 -22.58 1.38 34.63
N LEU A 76 -21.54 1.55 35.44
CA LEU A 76 -21.46 2.65 36.39
C LEU A 76 -21.44 3.97 35.59
N GLY A 77 -22.18 4.96 36.09
CA GLY A 77 -22.19 6.29 35.47
C GLY A 77 -20.78 6.87 35.38
N ALA A 78 -20.42 7.30 34.17
CA ALA A 78 -19.12 7.86 33.82
C ALA A 78 -19.29 9.02 32.83
N PRO A 79 -18.30 9.92 32.72
CA PRO A 79 -18.36 11.04 31.77
C PRO A 79 -18.50 10.58 30.32
N ARG A 80 -18.04 9.36 30.02
CA ARG A 80 -18.16 8.72 28.71
C ARG A 80 -18.41 7.23 28.87
N LEU A 81 -19.39 6.71 28.17
CA LEU A 81 -19.69 5.29 28.04
C LEU A 81 -19.86 4.96 26.56
N ASN A 82 -19.53 3.75 26.17
CA ASN A 82 -19.77 3.20 24.85
C ASN A 82 -20.46 1.83 24.96
N LEU A 83 -20.86 1.27 23.83
CA LEU A 83 -21.56 0.00 23.81
C LEU A 83 -20.73 -1.14 24.44
N ALA A 84 -19.42 -1.15 24.26
CA ALA A 84 -18.57 -2.19 24.83
C ALA A 84 -18.46 -2.07 26.38
N ASP A 85 -18.66 -0.89 26.96
CA ASP A 85 -18.67 -0.70 28.41
C ASP A 85 -19.91 -1.27 29.05
N ILE A 86 -21.06 -1.18 28.37
CA ILE A 86 -22.36 -1.56 28.91
C ILE A 86 -22.72 -3.04 28.67
N VAL A 87 -22.12 -3.66 27.67
CA VAL A 87 -22.36 -5.08 27.27
C VAL A 87 -21.29 -6.01 27.87
N SER A 88 -20.76 -5.71 29.04
CA SER A 88 -19.67 -6.48 29.63
C SER A 88 -20.06 -7.89 30.04
N ARG A 89 -19.36 -8.92 29.54
CA ARG A 89 -19.12 -10.18 30.25
C ARG A 89 -17.77 -10.05 30.99
N VAL A 90 -17.73 -10.67 32.17
CA VAL A 90 -16.60 -10.55 33.13
C VAL A 90 -15.38 -11.41 32.74
N ASP A 91 -15.25 -11.88 31.56
CA ASP A 91 -14.26 -12.92 31.19
C ASP A 91 -13.01 -12.38 30.51
N GLY A 92 -12.56 -11.19 30.86
CA GLY A 92 -11.18 -10.73 30.51
C GLY A 92 -10.75 -10.83 29.06
N ASN A 93 -11.64 -11.14 28.14
CA ASN A 93 -11.31 -11.35 26.74
C ASN A 93 -11.17 -10.01 26.02
N ILE A 94 -9.99 -9.74 25.52
CA ILE A 94 -9.54 -8.52 24.84
C ILE A 94 -10.36 -8.25 23.57
N ASN A 95 -11.03 -9.26 23.00
CA ASN A 95 -11.72 -9.15 21.73
C ASN A 95 -13.24 -8.96 21.90
N LYS A 96 -13.64 -7.94 22.68
CA LYS A 96 -15.06 -7.63 22.92
C LYS A 96 -15.84 -7.37 21.61
N LEU A 97 -15.18 -6.90 20.56
CA LEU A 97 -15.82 -6.63 19.27
C LEU A 97 -16.35 -7.87 18.57
N LEU A 98 -15.82 -9.05 18.91
CA LEU A 98 -16.29 -10.34 18.38
C LEU A 98 -17.41 -10.96 19.23
N ASP A 99 -17.79 -10.34 20.36
CA ASP A 99 -18.94 -10.80 21.14
C ASP A 99 -20.22 -10.70 20.29
N ALA A 100 -20.92 -11.81 20.15
CA ALA A 100 -22.12 -11.88 19.34
C ALA A 100 -23.24 -10.97 19.86
N GLY A 101 -23.40 -10.88 21.18
CA GLY A 101 -24.38 -9.99 21.79
C GLY A 101 -24.10 -8.52 21.52
N LEU A 102 -22.83 -8.13 21.66
CA LEU A 102 -22.37 -6.77 21.29
C LEU A 102 -22.66 -6.47 19.81
N THR A 103 -22.24 -7.38 18.93
CA THR A 103 -22.45 -7.24 17.48
C THR A 103 -23.93 -7.10 17.14
N ASN A 104 -24.79 -7.95 17.68
CA ASN A 104 -26.23 -7.94 17.38
C ASN A 104 -26.92 -6.68 17.91
N ILE A 105 -26.55 -6.20 19.10
CA ILE A 105 -27.05 -4.92 19.62
C ILE A 105 -26.61 -3.77 18.73
N ALA A 106 -25.31 -3.73 18.34
CA ALA A 106 -24.80 -2.71 17.45
C ALA A 106 -25.53 -2.71 16.09
N ARG A 107 -25.73 -3.90 15.47
CA ARG A 107 -26.50 -4.05 14.24
C ARG A 107 -27.89 -3.45 14.35
N PHE A 108 -28.58 -3.77 15.45
CA PHE A 108 -29.92 -3.29 15.67
C PHE A 108 -29.94 -1.77 15.86
N LEU A 109 -29.06 -1.21 16.70
CA LEU A 109 -28.93 0.24 16.87
C LEU A 109 -28.68 0.97 15.57
N CYS A 110 -27.69 0.52 14.76
CA CYS A 110 -27.41 1.08 13.45
C CYS A 110 -28.63 1.02 12.51
N SER A 111 -29.43 -0.05 12.59
CA SER A 111 -30.66 -0.18 11.81
C SER A 111 -31.76 0.77 12.23
N LEU A 112 -31.72 1.28 13.47
CA LEU A 112 -32.71 2.23 13.99
C LEU A 112 -32.41 3.67 13.63
N ASP A 113 -31.28 3.92 12.98
CA ASP A 113 -30.93 5.28 12.57
C ASP A 113 -32.01 5.86 11.63
N ARG A 114 -32.48 7.07 11.96
CA ARG A 114 -33.69 7.66 11.35
C ARG A 114 -33.52 7.95 9.85
N ASP A 115 -32.37 8.42 9.43
CA ASP A 115 -32.08 8.75 8.02
C ASP A 115 -31.19 7.73 7.30
N GLY A 116 -30.74 6.70 8.03
CA GLY A 116 -29.87 5.66 7.49
C GLY A 116 -28.43 6.10 7.26
N ASN A 117 -28.08 7.30 7.72
CA ASN A 117 -26.74 7.84 7.61
C ASN A 117 -26.04 7.84 8.96
N LEU A 118 -25.14 6.89 9.20
CA LEU A 118 -24.39 6.77 10.45
C LEU A 118 -23.34 7.87 10.66
N ASP A 119 -23.20 8.80 9.71
CA ASP A 119 -22.25 9.91 9.82
C ASP A 119 -22.64 10.83 10.98
N GLY A 120 -21.72 10.98 11.93
CA GLY A 120 -21.95 11.80 13.11
C GLY A 120 -22.73 11.14 14.25
N GLY A 121 -23.21 9.91 14.08
CA GLY A 121 -23.88 9.13 15.11
C GLY A 121 -25.20 8.51 14.65
N ILE A 122 -25.95 7.97 15.60
CA ILE A 122 -27.24 7.30 15.39
C ILE A 122 -28.35 8.21 15.98
N CYS A 123 -29.44 8.40 15.24
CA CYS A 123 -30.61 9.13 15.71
C CYS A 123 -31.83 8.20 15.71
N ILE A 124 -32.28 7.77 16.91
CA ILE A 124 -33.44 6.91 17.09
C ILE A 124 -34.68 7.80 17.26
N ASP A 125 -35.68 7.62 16.39
CA ASP A 125 -36.96 8.31 16.54
C ASP A 125 -37.68 7.82 17.82
N PRO A 126 -38.21 8.72 18.67
CA PRO A 126 -38.93 8.33 19.89
C PRO A 126 -40.11 7.35 19.66
N ALA A 127 -40.77 7.43 18.51
CA ALA A 127 -41.87 6.52 18.17
C ALA A 127 -41.37 5.07 17.98
N ALA A 128 -40.12 4.86 17.63
CA ALA A 128 -39.54 3.52 17.53
C ALA A 128 -39.62 2.75 18.83
N HIS A 129 -39.45 3.42 19.97
CA HIS A 129 -39.54 2.76 21.29
C HIS A 129 -40.93 2.21 21.64
N GLU A 130 -42.00 2.83 21.16
CA GLU A 130 -43.36 2.35 21.39
C GLU A 130 -43.61 1.05 20.61
N ILE A 131 -43.18 1.01 19.36
CA ILE A 131 -43.33 -0.19 18.53
C ILE A 131 -42.44 -1.31 19.09
N ILE A 132 -41.15 -1.06 19.29
CA ILE A 132 -40.16 -2.05 19.78
C ILE A 132 -40.58 -2.56 21.17
N GLY A 133 -41.20 -1.70 22.01
CA GLY A 133 -41.65 -2.04 23.34
C GLY A 133 -42.71 -3.14 23.42
N GLN A 134 -43.34 -3.48 22.30
CA GLN A 134 -44.33 -4.58 22.21
C GLN A 134 -43.63 -5.94 22.04
N TYR A 135 -42.32 -5.95 21.75
CA TYR A 135 -41.53 -7.14 21.47
C TYR A 135 -40.52 -7.42 22.58
N ARG A 136 -40.13 -8.69 22.71
CA ARG A 136 -38.99 -9.12 23.53
C ARG A 136 -37.87 -9.53 22.63
N LEU A 137 -36.88 -8.66 22.47
CA LEU A 137 -35.73 -8.90 21.63
C LEU A 137 -34.68 -9.73 22.39
N ASN A 138 -34.09 -10.71 21.71
CA ASN A 138 -32.97 -11.48 22.21
C ASN A 138 -31.70 -11.21 21.36
N PHE A 139 -30.79 -10.42 21.86
CA PHE A 139 -29.56 -10.07 21.16
C PHE A 139 -28.44 -11.14 21.31
N ARG A 140 -28.60 -12.12 22.22
CA ARG A 140 -27.52 -13.05 22.53
C ARG A 140 -27.53 -14.32 21.71
N HIS A 141 -28.72 -14.84 21.38
CA HIS A 141 -28.88 -16.10 20.62
C HIS A 141 -27.92 -17.23 21.07
N ASP A 142 -27.60 -17.29 22.36
CA ASP A 142 -26.58 -18.17 22.94
C ASP A 142 -27.15 -19.55 23.35
N ILE A 143 -28.21 -19.99 22.74
CA ILE A 143 -28.79 -21.31 23.01
C ILE A 143 -28.05 -22.33 22.14
N SER A 144 -27.05 -22.96 22.71
CA SER A 144 -26.50 -24.19 22.12
C SER A 144 -27.50 -25.34 22.26
N PHE A 145 -28.20 -25.68 21.20
CA PHE A 145 -28.92 -26.94 21.12
C PHE A 145 -27.95 -28.04 20.72
N ALA A 146 -27.68 -28.97 21.62
CA ALA A 146 -27.04 -30.26 21.36
C ALA A 146 -25.67 -30.23 20.68
N GLY A 147 -24.74 -29.37 21.11
CA GLY A 147 -23.31 -29.47 20.70
C GLY A 147 -23.01 -29.04 19.25
N LEU A 148 -23.94 -28.48 18.52
CA LEU A 148 -23.69 -27.78 17.26
C LEU A 148 -23.35 -26.33 17.59
N ALA A 149 -22.17 -25.88 17.16
CA ALA A 149 -21.77 -24.47 17.23
C ALA A 149 -22.63 -23.69 16.22
N LEU A 150 -23.76 -23.17 16.68
CA LEU A 150 -24.59 -22.25 15.91
C LEU A 150 -23.88 -20.89 15.90
N ASN A 151 -23.90 -20.18 14.77
CA ASN A 151 -23.36 -18.83 14.68
C ASN A 151 -24.41 -17.82 15.17
N PRO A 152 -24.30 -17.26 16.40
CA PRO A 152 -25.35 -16.39 16.97
C PRO A 152 -25.58 -15.10 16.17
N VAL A 153 -24.59 -14.65 15.38
CA VAL A 153 -24.72 -13.49 14.50
C VAL A 153 -25.60 -13.81 13.30
N LEU A 154 -25.41 -15.00 12.71
CA LEU A 154 -26.21 -15.47 11.58
C LEU A 154 -27.64 -15.79 12.02
N GLU A 155 -27.83 -16.37 13.21
CA GLU A 155 -29.18 -16.65 13.77
C GLU A 155 -29.94 -15.37 14.03
N PHE A 156 -29.30 -14.33 14.54
CA PHE A 156 -29.94 -13.03 14.72
C PHE A 156 -30.37 -12.40 13.39
N GLU A 157 -29.55 -12.57 12.36
CA GLU A 157 -29.86 -12.11 11.01
C GLU A 157 -31.08 -12.85 10.40
N GLN A 158 -31.21 -14.12 10.70
CA GLN A 158 -32.32 -14.96 10.22
C GLN A 158 -33.55 -14.96 11.14
N ASP A 159 -33.51 -14.23 12.27
CA ASP A 159 -34.65 -14.16 13.18
C ASP A 159 -35.82 -13.41 12.54
N PRO A 160 -36.95 -14.07 12.26
CA PRO A 160 -38.11 -13.44 11.64
C PRO A 160 -38.72 -12.32 12.52
N LEU A 161 -38.47 -12.33 13.83
CA LEU A 161 -38.92 -11.28 14.74
C LEU A 161 -38.19 -9.96 14.42
N ILE A 162 -36.87 -10.00 14.20
CA ILE A 162 -36.07 -8.81 13.86
C ILE A 162 -36.55 -8.22 12.52
N ALA A 163 -36.74 -9.07 11.52
CA ALA A 163 -37.25 -8.63 10.21
C ALA A 163 -38.65 -8.00 10.34
N SER A 164 -39.53 -8.59 11.16
CA SER A 164 -40.90 -8.08 11.39
C SER A 164 -40.88 -6.72 12.07
N VAL A 165 -40.04 -6.54 13.11
CA VAL A 165 -39.90 -5.26 13.82
C VAL A 165 -39.41 -4.16 12.87
N LEU A 166 -38.39 -4.42 12.06
CA LEU A 166 -37.86 -3.44 11.11
C LEU A 166 -38.91 -3.10 10.02
N ALA A 167 -39.68 -4.09 9.56
CA ALA A 167 -40.74 -3.86 8.60
C ALA A 167 -41.88 -2.99 9.19
N GLU A 168 -42.27 -3.23 10.44
CA GLU A 168 -43.31 -2.43 11.15
C GLU A 168 -42.84 -0.99 11.37
N LEU A 169 -41.57 -0.79 11.78
CA LEU A 169 -40.97 0.55 11.91
C LEU A 169 -40.98 1.30 10.56
N SER A 170 -40.61 0.60 9.48
CA SER A 170 -40.65 1.17 8.13
C SER A 170 -42.07 1.54 7.71
N ALA A 171 -43.05 0.68 7.95
CA ALA A 171 -44.47 0.93 7.65
C ALA A 171 -45.05 2.08 8.48
N ALA A 172 -44.59 2.25 9.72
CA ALA A 172 -45.00 3.34 10.59
C ALA A 172 -44.37 4.70 10.23
N GLY A 173 -43.46 4.72 9.24
CA GLY A 173 -42.80 5.95 8.78
C GLY A 173 -41.79 6.53 9.77
N VAL A 174 -41.17 5.68 10.58
CA VAL A 174 -40.13 6.07 11.54
C VAL A 174 -38.87 6.57 10.81
N PHE A 175 -38.59 6.04 9.62
CA PHE A 175 -37.44 6.37 8.84
C PHE A 175 -37.69 7.46 7.79
N THR A 176 -36.82 8.45 7.69
CA THR A 176 -36.99 9.60 6.79
C THR A 176 -36.57 9.31 5.35
N ASP A 177 -35.69 8.34 5.14
CA ASP A 177 -35.21 7.90 3.82
C ASP A 177 -36.26 7.06 3.05
N ARG A 178 -37.36 6.67 3.69
CA ARG A 178 -38.48 5.90 3.13
C ARG A 178 -38.11 4.56 2.49
N THR A 179 -36.90 4.07 2.73
CA THR A 179 -36.47 2.74 2.31
C THR A 179 -36.92 1.69 3.33
N PRO A 180 -37.37 0.50 2.90
CA PRO A 180 -37.60 -0.60 3.84
C PRO A 180 -36.28 -0.92 4.55
N ARG A 181 -36.30 -0.75 5.89
CA ARG A 181 -35.08 -0.93 6.67
C ARG A 181 -34.71 -2.40 6.76
N GLN A 182 -33.47 -2.70 6.47
CA GLN A 182 -32.85 -4.02 6.68
C GLN A 182 -31.96 -3.98 7.92
N LEU A 183 -31.66 -5.16 8.47
CA LEU A 183 -30.72 -5.26 9.58
C LEU A 183 -29.30 -4.87 9.07
N CYS A 184 -28.68 -3.95 9.77
CA CYS A 184 -27.32 -3.50 9.46
C CYS A 184 -26.34 -4.69 9.44
N HIS A 185 -25.40 -4.69 8.50
CA HIS A 185 -24.41 -5.74 8.37
C HIS A 185 -23.52 -5.81 9.62
N ALA A 186 -23.11 -7.02 10.02
CA ALA A 186 -22.35 -7.22 11.25
C ALA A 186 -21.03 -6.47 11.25
N ALA A 187 -20.35 -6.47 10.11
CA ALA A 187 -19.08 -5.81 9.96
C ALA A 187 -19.17 -4.29 10.10
N THR A 188 -20.17 -3.66 9.47
CA THR A 188 -20.47 -2.23 9.60
C THR A 188 -20.69 -1.84 11.05
N ALA A 189 -21.54 -2.61 11.75
CA ALA A 189 -21.85 -2.33 13.14
C ALA A 189 -20.62 -2.45 14.05
N ARG A 190 -19.76 -3.45 13.84
CA ARG A 190 -18.50 -3.60 14.58
C ARG A 190 -17.56 -2.43 14.34
N ASN A 191 -17.51 -1.97 13.11
CA ASN A 191 -16.68 -0.82 12.72
C ASN A 191 -17.13 0.46 13.41
N GLU A 192 -18.46 0.70 13.50
CA GLU A 192 -18.99 1.83 14.26
C GLU A 192 -18.62 1.73 15.75
N VAL A 193 -18.74 0.55 16.35
CA VAL A 193 -18.33 0.36 17.76
C VAL A 193 -16.83 0.61 17.93
N ARG A 194 -15.99 0.13 17.02
CA ARG A 194 -14.54 0.36 17.05
C ARG A 194 -14.22 1.85 16.98
N ARG A 195 -14.81 2.56 16.03
CA ARG A 195 -14.63 4.02 15.90
C ARG A 195 -15.08 4.75 17.17
N ASN A 196 -16.20 4.37 17.71
CA ASN A 196 -16.74 4.97 18.92
C ASN A 196 -15.85 4.77 20.16
N ILE A 197 -15.28 3.56 20.32
CA ILE A 197 -14.28 3.28 21.38
C ILE A 197 -13.05 4.17 21.22
N LEU A 198 -12.57 4.35 19.97
CA LEU A 198 -11.39 5.14 19.64
C LEU A 198 -11.67 6.64 19.57
N GLY A 199 -12.91 7.07 19.69
CA GLY A 199 -13.30 8.48 19.59
C GLY A 199 -13.16 9.04 18.18
N ILE A 200 -13.45 8.24 17.17
CA ILE A 200 -13.38 8.61 15.76
C ILE A 200 -14.77 8.91 15.24
N LEU A 201 -14.96 10.08 14.64
CA LEU A 201 -16.13 10.43 13.82
C LEU A 201 -15.79 10.23 12.34
N ARG A 202 -16.68 9.59 11.59
CA ARG A 202 -16.59 9.44 10.14
C ARG A 202 -17.66 10.28 9.46
N PHE A 203 -17.32 10.89 8.35
CA PHE A 203 -18.22 11.58 7.44
C PHE A 203 -17.95 11.09 6.03
N LYS A 204 -18.91 10.41 5.43
CA LYS A 204 -18.84 9.86 4.08
C LYS A 204 -19.29 10.88 3.04
N ASP A 205 -18.82 10.69 1.82
CA ASP A 205 -19.26 11.46 0.64
C ASP A 205 -19.22 12.98 0.85
N VAL A 206 -18.21 13.46 1.59
CA VAL A 206 -17.99 14.90 1.79
C VAL A 206 -17.59 15.50 0.45
N ARG A 207 -18.39 16.46 -0.02
CA ARG A 207 -18.19 17.10 -1.32
C ARG A 207 -17.10 18.15 -1.23
N ILE A 208 -16.05 18.01 -2.04
CA ILE A 208 -14.94 18.95 -2.18
C ILE A 208 -15.09 19.69 -3.52
N PRO A 209 -15.36 21.01 -3.52
CA PRO A 209 -15.42 21.77 -4.76
C PRO A 209 -14.02 21.96 -5.35
N LEU A 210 -13.89 21.84 -6.67
CA LEU A 210 -12.65 22.04 -7.40
C LEU A 210 -12.64 23.40 -8.12
N LYS A 211 -11.45 23.95 -8.36
CA LYS A 211 -11.27 25.25 -9.05
C LYS A 211 -11.80 25.24 -10.50
N ASN A 212 -11.89 24.07 -11.14
CA ASN A 212 -12.45 23.89 -12.48
C ASN A 212 -14.00 23.83 -12.52
N GLY A 213 -14.67 24.01 -11.38
CA GLY A 213 -16.13 23.98 -11.25
C GLY A 213 -16.73 22.57 -11.03
N LEU A 214 -15.95 21.52 -11.12
CA LEU A 214 -16.34 20.18 -10.73
C LEU A 214 -16.27 19.98 -9.21
N HIS A 215 -16.43 18.77 -8.77
CA HIS A 215 -16.20 18.38 -7.38
C HIS A 215 -15.71 16.93 -7.33
N VAL A 216 -15.12 16.58 -6.21
CA VAL A 216 -14.80 15.20 -5.83
C VAL A 216 -15.41 14.89 -4.47
N TYR A 217 -15.56 13.61 -4.16
CA TYR A 217 -16.00 13.15 -2.85
C TYR A 217 -14.82 12.61 -2.05
N ALA A 218 -14.91 12.81 -0.74
CA ALA A 218 -13.97 12.28 0.23
C ALA A 218 -14.68 11.65 1.42
N ASP A 219 -14.02 10.70 2.08
CA ASP A 219 -14.38 10.30 3.45
C ASP A 219 -13.45 11.00 4.42
N VAL A 220 -14.02 11.60 5.46
CA VAL A 220 -13.32 12.36 6.49
C VAL A 220 -13.45 11.65 7.82
N PHE A 221 -12.33 11.29 8.43
CA PHE A 221 -12.26 10.72 9.77
C PHE A 221 -11.59 11.72 10.69
N ARG A 222 -12.24 12.08 11.78
CA ARG A 222 -11.70 13.09 12.68
C ARG A 222 -11.90 12.74 14.15
N PRO A 223 -11.10 13.29 15.07
CA PRO A 223 -11.34 13.14 16.49
C PRO A 223 -12.74 13.63 16.88
N ALA A 224 -13.40 12.92 17.79
CA ALA A 224 -14.67 13.31 18.37
C ALA A 224 -14.52 14.53 19.30
N ASN A 225 -13.34 14.76 19.84
CA ASN A 225 -13.05 15.92 20.66
C ASN A 225 -13.03 17.20 19.81
N PRO A 226 -13.51 18.34 20.34
CA PRO A 226 -13.38 19.61 19.65
C PRO A 226 -11.93 20.03 19.55
N GLY A 227 -11.54 20.59 18.41
CA GLY A 227 -10.16 21.04 18.16
C GLY A 227 -9.87 21.31 16.70
N ARG A 228 -8.64 21.75 16.44
CA ARG A 228 -8.09 21.91 15.09
C ARG A 228 -6.85 21.02 14.98
N PHE A 229 -6.86 20.12 14.05
CA PHE A 229 -5.88 19.06 13.94
C PHE A 229 -5.17 19.10 12.59
N PRO A 230 -3.94 18.63 12.47
CA PRO A 230 -3.29 18.41 11.19
C PRO A 230 -4.03 17.32 10.40
N VAL A 231 -3.94 17.41 9.08
CA VAL A 231 -4.65 16.51 8.17
C VAL A 231 -3.66 15.58 7.48
N ILE A 232 -4.02 14.30 7.37
CA ILE A 232 -3.34 13.32 6.52
C ILE A 232 -4.26 12.99 5.36
N MET A 233 -3.74 13.03 4.13
CA MET A 233 -4.55 12.85 2.94
C MET A 233 -3.92 11.88 1.94
N ASN A 234 -4.80 11.29 1.13
CA ASN A 234 -4.47 10.58 -0.09
C ASN A 234 -5.54 10.83 -1.16
N CYS A 235 -5.18 10.61 -2.44
CA CYS A 235 -6.11 10.70 -3.56
C CYS A 235 -5.75 9.66 -4.61
N GLY A 236 -6.72 8.86 -5.05
CA GLY A 236 -6.46 7.83 -6.03
C GLY A 236 -7.72 7.29 -6.73
N PRO A 237 -7.55 6.31 -7.61
CA PRO A 237 -8.61 5.81 -8.46
C PRO A 237 -9.31 4.55 -7.90
N TYR A 238 -8.87 4.02 -6.76
CA TYR A 238 -9.32 2.70 -6.30
C TYR A 238 -10.58 2.72 -5.44
N GLY A 239 -11.18 3.90 -5.25
CA GLY A 239 -12.28 4.08 -4.33
C GLY A 239 -11.82 4.32 -2.89
N ARG A 240 -12.76 4.71 -2.03
CA ARG A 240 -12.52 5.02 -0.62
C ARG A 240 -12.79 3.85 0.31
N ALA A 241 -13.29 2.74 -0.26
CA ALA A 241 -13.51 1.46 0.39
C ALA A 241 -12.62 0.39 -0.25
N PHE A 242 -12.26 -0.62 0.53
CA PHE A 242 -11.34 -1.65 0.09
C PHE A 242 -11.90 -2.40 -1.15
N TYR A 243 -11.08 -2.51 -2.20
CA TYR A 243 -11.40 -3.20 -3.46
C TYR A 243 -12.77 -2.89 -4.07
N HIS A 244 -13.17 -1.61 -4.05
CA HIS A 244 -14.16 -1.07 -4.97
C HIS A 244 -15.45 -1.84 -5.13
N HIS A 245 -15.79 -2.70 -4.22
CA HIS A 245 -16.96 -3.49 -4.48
C HIS A 245 -18.20 -2.61 -4.47
N SER A 246 -18.89 -2.65 -5.58
CA SER A 246 -20.27 -2.26 -5.77
C SER A 246 -21.24 -2.86 -4.74
N ILE A 247 -20.72 -3.63 -3.82
CA ILE A 247 -21.46 -4.08 -2.68
C ILE A 247 -21.59 -2.87 -1.78
N ALA A 248 -22.78 -2.37 -1.71
CA ALA A 248 -23.29 -1.41 -0.74
C ALA A 248 -22.24 -0.67 0.13
N ASP A 249 -22.59 0.48 0.59
CA ASP A 249 -21.78 1.42 1.36
C ASP A 249 -20.91 0.89 2.54
N ASP A 250 -20.89 -0.42 2.76
CA ASP A 250 -20.28 -1.07 3.91
C ASP A 250 -19.32 -2.22 3.54
N ALA A 251 -19.00 -2.35 2.27
CA ALA A 251 -18.11 -3.40 1.77
C ALA A 251 -16.67 -3.28 2.29
N ASP A 252 -16.25 -2.07 2.66
CA ASP A 252 -14.94 -1.82 3.23
C ASP A 252 -14.63 -2.70 4.45
N PHE A 253 -15.64 -3.09 5.22
CA PHE A 253 -15.41 -3.87 6.42
C PHE A 253 -15.57 -5.39 6.24
N VAL A 254 -16.43 -5.83 5.35
CA VAL A 254 -16.54 -7.26 5.03
C VAL A 254 -15.27 -7.75 4.35
N ALA A 255 -14.78 -6.96 3.40
CA ALA A 255 -13.49 -7.22 2.77
C ALA A 255 -12.34 -7.21 3.79
N HIS A 256 -12.47 -6.41 4.84
CA HIS A 256 -11.49 -6.24 5.90
C HIS A 256 -11.34 -7.48 6.79
N GLU A 257 -12.42 -8.08 7.25
CA GLU A 257 -12.36 -9.34 8.01
C GLU A 257 -11.76 -10.47 7.15
N ASP A 258 -12.19 -10.59 5.91
CA ASP A 258 -11.63 -11.56 4.96
C ASP A 258 -10.15 -11.29 4.67
N MET A 259 -9.73 -10.03 4.65
CA MET A 259 -8.36 -9.64 4.39
C MET A 259 -7.46 -9.84 5.60
N GLU A 260 -7.93 -9.55 6.81
CA GLU A 260 -7.19 -9.91 8.04
C GLU A 260 -6.92 -11.42 8.08
N GLU A 261 -7.90 -12.24 7.70
CA GLU A 261 -7.73 -13.69 7.66
C GLU A 261 -6.81 -14.15 6.52
N ARG A 262 -6.94 -13.57 5.32
CA ARG A 262 -6.17 -13.99 4.13
C ARG A 262 -4.76 -13.44 4.08
N TYR A 263 -4.58 -12.16 4.41
CA TYR A 263 -3.32 -11.45 4.18
C TYR A 263 -2.54 -11.14 5.46
N PHE A 264 -3.22 -11.07 6.60
CA PHE A 264 -2.62 -10.84 7.90
C PHE A 264 -2.74 -12.04 8.84
N HIS A 265 -3.04 -13.22 8.28
CA HIS A 265 -3.11 -14.46 9.06
C HIS A 265 -1.77 -14.70 9.76
N GLY A 266 -1.78 -14.60 11.08
CA GLY A 266 -0.56 -14.66 11.87
C GLY A 266 0.13 -13.31 12.10
N ASN A 267 -0.50 -12.17 11.77
CA ASN A 267 0.01 -10.87 12.16
C ASN A 267 0.07 -10.77 13.70
N PRO A 268 1.27 -10.87 14.31
CA PRO A 268 1.40 -10.90 15.76
C PRO A 268 1.05 -9.56 16.43
N GLU A 269 0.88 -8.51 15.64
CA GLU A 269 0.63 -7.16 16.14
C GLU A 269 -0.84 -6.75 16.14
N GLY A 270 -1.74 -7.58 15.58
CA GLY A 270 -3.18 -7.32 15.55
C GLY A 270 -3.55 -6.03 14.80
N GLN A 271 -2.85 -5.79 13.70
CA GLN A 271 -3.05 -4.60 12.87
C GLN A 271 -4.37 -4.67 12.11
N VAL A 272 -4.96 -3.50 11.93
CA VAL A 272 -6.16 -3.29 11.13
C VAL A 272 -5.76 -2.78 9.75
N PHE A 273 -6.45 -3.24 8.72
CA PHE A 273 -6.28 -2.79 7.34
C PHE A 273 -7.63 -2.27 6.84
N GLU A 274 -7.80 -0.95 6.77
CA GLU A 274 -9.11 -0.34 6.50
C GLU A 274 -9.37 -0.06 5.03
N ASN A 275 -8.34 0.20 4.26
CA ASN A 275 -8.45 0.50 2.84
C ASN A 275 -7.12 0.25 2.13
N HIS A 276 -7.18 -0.10 0.85
CA HIS A 276 -6.00 -0.42 0.05
C HIS A 276 -5.04 0.76 -0.05
N GLU A 277 -3.77 0.54 0.34
CA GLU A 277 -2.65 1.47 0.18
C GLU A 277 -2.80 2.85 0.85
N THR A 278 -3.74 3.01 1.78
CA THR A 278 -4.00 4.27 2.46
C THR A 278 -3.79 4.18 3.96
N ALA A 279 -3.66 5.32 4.63
CA ALA A 279 -3.55 5.37 6.08
C ALA A 279 -4.83 4.84 6.77
N ASN A 280 -4.67 4.10 7.87
CA ASN A 280 -5.78 3.64 8.69
C ASN A 280 -6.26 4.72 9.65
N SER A 281 -7.56 4.90 9.78
CA SER A 281 -8.10 5.90 10.73
C SER A 281 -7.77 5.56 12.19
N VAL A 282 -7.71 4.27 12.52
CA VAL A 282 -7.40 3.79 13.88
C VAL A 282 -5.96 4.09 14.34
N ASP A 283 -5.03 4.26 13.40
CA ASP A 283 -3.62 4.53 13.70
C ASP A 283 -3.33 6.02 13.87
N TRP A 284 -4.17 6.90 13.31
CA TRP A 284 -3.90 8.32 13.21
C TRP A 284 -4.88 9.20 14.00
N VAL A 285 -6.18 8.94 13.88
CA VAL A 285 -7.20 9.83 14.47
C VAL A 285 -7.14 9.88 16.01
N PRO A 286 -6.89 8.75 16.73
CA PRO A 286 -6.71 8.79 18.17
C PRO A 286 -5.47 9.57 18.65
N HIS A 287 -4.59 9.93 17.72
CA HIS A 287 -3.40 10.74 17.96
C HIS A 287 -3.53 12.17 17.45
N ASP A 288 -4.75 12.70 17.43
CA ASP A 288 -5.05 14.09 17.07
C ASP A 288 -4.68 14.43 15.61
N TYR A 289 -5.07 13.56 14.69
CA TYR A 289 -5.04 13.80 13.24
C TYR A 289 -6.44 13.68 12.65
N VAL A 290 -6.69 14.43 11.58
CA VAL A 290 -7.80 14.16 10.67
C VAL A 290 -7.28 13.37 9.49
N LEU A 291 -8.00 12.33 9.08
CA LEU A 291 -7.70 11.55 7.88
C LEU A 291 -8.73 11.85 6.81
N VAL A 292 -8.27 12.13 5.57
CA VAL A 292 -9.14 12.41 4.42
C VAL A 292 -8.75 11.51 3.25
N ARG A 293 -9.65 10.62 2.85
CA ARG A 293 -9.49 9.76 1.67
C ARG A 293 -10.30 10.34 0.52
N VAL A 294 -9.66 10.62 -0.60
CA VAL A 294 -10.27 11.28 -1.76
C VAL A 294 -10.29 10.35 -2.96
N ASP A 295 -11.43 10.23 -3.63
CA ASP A 295 -11.49 9.65 -4.96
C ASP A 295 -11.08 10.70 -6.01
N GLY A 296 -10.33 10.29 -7.04
CA GLY A 296 -10.01 11.15 -8.18
C GLY A 296 -11.22 11.41 -9.09
N PRO A 297 -11.13 12.39 -10.02
CA PRO A 297 -12.15 12.62 -11.04
C PRO A 297 -12.49 11.36 -11.82
N GLY A 298 -13.78 11.10 -12.04
CA GLY A 298 -14.26 9.89 -12.72
C GLY A 298 -14.20 8.59 -11.93
N SER A 299 -13.55 8.57 -10.73
CA SER A 299 -13.52 7.41 -9.85
C SER A 299 -14.68 7.42 -8.86
N GLY A 300 -15.10 6.25 -8.39
CA GLY A 300 -16.21 6.12 -7.47
C GLY A 300 -17.49 6.74 -8.02
N LYS A 301 -18.05 7.68 -7.29
CA LYS A 301 -19.26 8.46 -7.68
C LYS A 301 -18.90 9.83 -8.30
N ASN A 302 -17.61 10.11 -8.52
CA ASN A 302 -17.18 11.43 -8.94
C ASN A 302 -17.53 11.75 -10.40
N PRO A 303 -17.95 12.98 -10.68
CA PRO A 303 -18.05 13.46 -12.04
C PRO A 303 -16.66 13.67 -12.65
N GLY A 304 -16.62 13.81 -13.97
CA GLY A 304 -15.40 14.05 -14.71
C GLY A 304 -14.96 12.84 -15.52
N THR A 305 -13.78 12.91 -16.07
CA THR A 305 -13.18 11.83 -16.87
C THR A 305 -12.15 11.07 -16.02
N LEU A 306 -12.26 9.76 -16.04
CA LEU A 306 -11.28 8.90 -15.39
C LEU A 306 -10.00 8.85 -16.22
N ALA A 307 -9.00 9.57 -15.77
CA ALA A 307 -7.65 9.59 -16.32
C ALA A 307 -6.66 9.49 -15.12
N PRO A 308 -6.32 8.29 -14.65
CA PRO A 308 -5.65 8.11 -13.37
C PRO A 308 -4.36 8.91 -13.21
N PHE A 309 -3.55 8.92 -14.27
CA PHE A 309 -2.28 9.66 -14.28
C PHE A 309 -2.39 11.02 -15.00
N GLY A 310 -3.60 11.52 -15.21
CA GLY A 310 -3.84 12.80 -15.86
C GLY A 310 -3.62 14.00 -14.97
N ILE A 311 -3.38 15.15 -15.60
CA ILE A 311 -3.19 16.42 -14.90
C ILE A 311 -4.43 16.82 -14.07
N GLU A 312 -5.63 16.48 -14.55
CA GLU A 312 -6.89 16.79 -13.87
C GLU A 312 -6.96 16.10 -12.49
N THR A 313 -6.38 14.89 -12.38
CA THR A 313 -6.30 14.18 -11.10
C THR A 313 -5.33 14.88 -10.15
N ALA A 314 -4.17 15.32 -10.63
CA ALA A 314 -3.21 16.07 -9.83
C ALA A 314 -3.78 17.44 -9.38
N GLU A 315 -4.48 18.16 -10.27
CA GLU A 315 -5.14 19.43 -9.94
C GLU A 315 -6.27 19.24 -8.94
N ALA A 316 -7.06 18.18 -9.08
CA ALA A 316 -8.11 17.85 -8.12
C ALA A 316 -7.54 17.54 -6.73
N PHE A 317 -6.42 16.81 -6.67
CA PHE A 317 -5.76 16.53 -5.39
C PHE A 317 -5.16 17.79 -4.77
N ARG A 318 -4.49 18.65 -5.55
CA ARG A 318 -4.03 19.96 -5.09
C ARG A 318 -5.19 20.77 -4.49
N ASP A 319 -6.32 20.86 -5.18
CA ASP A 319 -7.49 21.60 -4.70
C ASP A 319 -8.07 20.99 -3.42
N ALA A 320 -8.07 19.66 -3.32
CA ALA A 320 -8.52 18.96 -2.11
C ALA A 320 -7.58 19.23 -0.91
N ILE A 321 -6.27 19.31 -1.13
CA ILE A 321 -5.29 19.69 -0.09
C ILE A 321 -5.58 21.10 0.43
N ASP A 322 -5.76 22.06 -0.47
CA ASP A 322 -6.07 23.44 -0.09
C ASP A 322 -7.43 23.56 0.60
N TRP A 323 -8.43 22.82 0.13
CA TRP A 323 -9.74 22.73 0.78
C TRP A 323 -9.63 22.18 2.21
N ALA A 324 -8.86 21.13 2.44
CA ALA A 324 -8.69 20.54 3.76
C ALA A 324 -7.99 21.50 4.73
N GLY A 325 -7.02 22.26 4.24
CA GLY A 325 -6.27 23.22 5.05
C GLY A 325 -7.14 24.33 5.65
N VAL A 326 -8.22 24.74 4.98
CA VAL A 326 -9.08 25.83 5.43
C VAL A 326 -10.32 25.38 6.22
N GLN A 327 -10.49 24.09 6.45
CA GLN A 327 -11.64 23.59 7.22
C GLN A 327 -11.57 24.02 8.70
N ASN A 328 -12.73 24.17 9.34
CA ASN A 328 -12.81 24.61 10.73
C ASN A 328 -12.16 23.63 11.75
N TRP A 329 -12.05 22.37 11.38
CA TRP A 329 -11.38 21.32 12.15
C TRP A 329 -9.89 21.17 11.81
N SER A 330 -9.38 21.85 10.80
CA SER A 330 -7.98 21.80 10.38
C SER A 330 -7.13 22.87 11.07
N ASN A 331 -5.89 22.51 11.43
CA ASN A 331 -4.90 23.49 11.90
C ASN A 331 -4.17 24.22 10.75
N GLY A 332 -4.50 23.90 9.50
CA GLY A 332 -3.89 24.48 8.30
C GLY A 332 -2.72 23.69 7.72
N ASN A 333 -2.26 22.62 8.38
CA ASN A 333 -1.14 21.80 7.93
C ASN A 333 -1.63 20.45 7.40
N VAL A 334 -1.30 20.15 6.15
CA VAL A 334 -1.65 18.90 5.48
C VAL A 334 -0.40 18.10 5.21
N GLY A 335 -0.41 16.82 5.57
CA GLY A 335 0.58 15.82 5.20
C GLY A 335 -0.04 14.79 4.24
N LEU A 336 0.78 14.19 3.39
CA LEU A 336 0.35 13.13 2.49
C LEU A 336 0.99 11.80 2.89
N TRP A 337 0.18 10.75 2.93
CA TRP A 337 0.62 9.39 3.22
C TRP A 337 -0.06 8.42 2.27
N GLY A 338 0.68 7.52 1.67
CA GLY A 338 0.11 6.50 0.78
C GLY A 338 1.18 5.65 0.13
N MET A 339 0.73 4.53 -0.44
CA MET A 339 1.56 3.58 -1.13
C MET A 339 1.21 3.54 -2.61
N SER A 340 2.16 3.11 -3.48
CA SER A 340 1.94 2.88 -4.90
C SER A 340 1.34 4.12 -5.59
N TYR A 341 0.20 3.97 -6.23
CA TYR A 341 -0.51 5.10 -6.85
C TYR A 341 -0.75 6.26 -5.88
N TYR A 342 -1.12 5.98 -4.61
CA TYR A 342 -1.31 7.02 -3.61
C TYR A 342 -0.01 7.70 -3.17
N ALA A 343 1.15 7.13 -3.49
CA ALA A 343 2.45 7.78 -3.35
C ALA A 343 2.79 8.61 -4.60
N MET A 344 2.54 8.08 -5.80
CA MET A 344 2.77 8.75 -7.07
C MET A 344 1.94 10.04 -7.19
N SER A 345 0.66 9.98 -6.83
CA SER A 345 -0.25 11.14 -6.86
C SER A 345 0.19 12.28 -5.92
N GLN A 346 0.94 11.97 -4.84
CA GLN A 346 1.50 12.98 -3.94
C GLN A 346 2.49 13.90 -4.68
N HIS A 347 3.43 13.31 -5.44
CA HIS A 347 4.44 14.08 -6.18
C HIS A 347 3.80 14.95 -7.26
N ALA A 348 2.78 14.40 -7.95
CA ALA A 348 2.04 15.15 -8.94
C ALA A 348 1.33 16.38 -8.32
N ALA A 349 0.62 16.20 -7.22
CA ALA A 349 -0.04 17.29 -6.51
C ALA A 349 0.98 18.28 -5.90
N ALA A 350 2.07 17.79 -5.31
CA ALA A 350 3.11 18.64 -4.69
C ALA A 350 3.83 19.51 -5.72
N SER A 351 4.03 19.02 -6.95
CA SER A 351 4.62 19.82 -8.05
C SER A 351 3.75 21.01 -8.47
N LEU A 352 2.48 21.02 -8.08
CA LEU A 352 1.53 22.13 -8.28
C LEU A 352 1.51 23.11 -7.09
N GLU A 353 2.40 22.92 -6.12
CA GLU A 353 2.68 23.81 -4.98
C GLU A 353 1.41 24.20 -4.17
N PRO A 354 0.60 23.24 -3.66
CA PRO A 354 -0.55 23.57 -2.82
C PRO A 354 -0.11 24.29 -1.53
N GLU A 355 -0.86 25.32 -1.15
CA GLU A 355 -0.50 26.22 -0.03
C GLU A 355 -0.39 25.50 1.32
N HIS A 356 -1.29 24.54 1.54
CA HIS A 356 -1.44 23.87 2.82
C HIS A 356 -0.58 22.59 2.96
N LEU A 357 0.10 22.12 1.91
CA LEU A 357 0.98 20.96 1.97
C LEU A 357 2.25 21.27 2.77
N LYS A 358 2.57 20.42 3.75
CA LYS A 358 3.72 20.64 4.65
C LYS A 358 4.71 19.46 4.73
N ALA A 359 4.29 18.23 4.46
CA ALA A 359 5.17 17.07 4.48
C ALA A 359 4.56 15.89 3.70
N MET A 360 5.40 14.96 3.26
CA MET A 360 5.00 13.79 2.50
C MET A 360 5.72 12.52 2.98
N ILE A 361 4.97 11.41 3.06
CA ILE A 361 5.52 10.06 3.19
C ILE A 361 5.02 9.26 1.98
N ALA A 362 5.94 8.94 1.09
CA ALA A 362 5.65 8.27 -0.18
C ALA A 362 6.28 6.87 -0.19
N ILE A 363 5.42 5.83 -0.16
CA ILE A 363 5.83 4.44 -0.04
C ILE A 363 5.67 3.75 -1.39
N GLY A 364 6.76 3.30 -2.02
CA GLY A 364 6.71 2.68 -3.33
C GLY A 364 6.17 3.64 -4.39
N THR A 365 6.88 4.72 -4.67
CA THR A 365 6.48 5.76 -5.61
C THR A 365 7.23 5.68 -6.93
N ASP A 366 6.73 6.38 -7.95
CA ASP A 366 7.38 6.63 -9.23
C ASP A 366 7.17 8.09 -9.63
N VAL A 367 8.12 8.65 -10.36
CA VAL A 367 8.12 10.06 -10.78
C VAL A 367 8.35 10.28 -12.27
N ASP A 368 8.85 9.27 -13.00
CA ASP A 368 8.90 9.22 -14.47
C ASP A 368 8.18 7.96 -14.95
N LEU A 369 6.88 8.06 -15.19
CA LEU A 369 6.06 6.90 -15.55
C LEU A 369 6.48 6.24 -16.86
N TYR A 370 7.12 6.96 -17.78
CA TYR A 370 7.62 6.36 -19.00
C TYR A 370 8.80 5.43 -18.69
N ASP A 371 9.87 5.96 -18.11
CA ASP A 371 11.11 5.21 -17.86
C ASP A 371 10.95 4.16 -16.76
N GLU A 372 10.18 4.49 -15.72
CA GLU A 372 10.13 3.67 -14.50
C GLU A 372 9.08 2.57 -14.56
N VAL A 373 7.94 2.80 -15.25
CA VAL A 373 6.78 1.92 -15.19
C VAL A 373 6.30 1.45 -16.55
N ALA A 374 6.01 2.38 -17.47
CA ALA A 374 5.27 2.06 -18.70
C ALA A 374 6.15 1.42 -19.78
N TYR A 375 7.32 1.99 -20.01
CA TYR A 375 8.26 1.58 -21.06
C TYR A 375 9.68 1.40 -20.50
N THR A 376 9.78 0.61 -19.44
CA THR A 376 11.06 0.34 -18.79
C THR A 376 12.06 -0.27 -19.78
N GLY A 377 13.18 0.44 -20.00
CA GLY A 377 14.15 0.06 -21.03
C GLY A 377 13.58 0.04 -22.46
N GLY A 378 12.50 0.79 -22.72
CA GLY A 378 11.82 0.81 -24.03
C GLY A 378 10.85 -0.37 -24.25
N ILE A 379 10.63 -1.22 -23.27
CA ILE A 379 9.75 -2.40 -23.36
C ILE A 379 8.42 -2.07 -22.65
N LEU A 380 7.30 -2.19 -23.37
CA LEU A 380 5.98 -1.89 -22.84
C LEU A 380 5.55 -2.87 -21.74
N ASN A 381 5.12 -2.35 -20.60
CA ASN A 381 4.56 -3.11 -19.49
C ASN A 381 3.02 -3.28 -19.64
N GLU A 382 2.61 -3.87 -20.76
CA GLU A 382 1.19 -3.96 -21.13
C GLU A 382 0.37 -4.84 -20.19
N GLU A 383 0.91 -6.00 -19.81
CA GLU A 383 0.15 -6.99 -19.05
C GLU A 383 -0.23 -6.45 -17.67
N PHE A 384 0.71 -5.78 -17.01
CA PHE A 384 0.42 -5.11 -15.74
C PHE A 384 -0.66 -4.06 -15.89
N PHE A 385 -0.48 -3.11 -16.81
CA PHE A 385 -1.42 -2.00 -16.95
C PHE A 385 -2.81 -2.45 -17.40
N SER A 386 -2.89 -3.45 -18.29
CA SER A 386 -4.17 -3.99 -18.72
C SER A 386 -4.96 -4.61 -17.56
N HIS A 387 -4.27 -5.36 -16.69
CA HIS A 387 -4.88 -5.94 -15.50
C HIS A 387 -5.24 -4.86 -14.47
N TRP A 388 -4.26 -4.03 -14.10
CA TRP A 388 -4.42 -2.96 -13.13
C TRP A 388 -5.55 -2.01 -13.49
N TYR A 389 -5.63 -1.57 -14.76
CA TYR A 389 -6.66 -0.64 -15.20
C TYR A 389 -8.05 -1.25 -15.13
N LYS A 390 -8.20 -2.51 -15.55
CA LYS A 390 -9.50 -3.20 -15.54
C LYS A 390 -9.95 -3.60 -14.13
N ALA A 391 -9.07 -4.26 -13.40
CA ALA A 391 -9.42 -4.86 -12.11
C ALA A 391 -9.26 -3.90 -10.93
N GLY A 392 -8.37 -2.92 -11.04
CA GLY A 392 -8.13 -1.92 -10.01
C GLY A 392 -8.90 -0.62 -10.23
N VAL A 393 -8.77 -0.02 -11.40
CA VAL A 393 -9.24 1.34 -11.66
C VAL A 393 -10.69 1.38 -12.14
N LEU A 394 -11.01 0.66 -13.23
CA LEU A 394 -12.38 0.65 -13.77
C LEU A 394 -13.38 -0.01 -12.81
N ALA A 395 -12.92 -1.01 -12.06
CA ALA A 395 -13.77 -1.68 -11.08
C ALA A 395 -14.21 -0.76 -9.92
N ALA A 396 -13.53 0.35 -9.69
CA ALA A 396 -13.89 1.34 -8.68
C ALA A 396 -14.97 2.33 -9.10
N VAL A 397 -15.38 2.32 -10.37
CA VAL A 397 -16.35 3.29 -10.89
C VAL A 397 -17.78 2.85 -10.59
N CYS A 398 -18.57 3.76 -10.03
CA CYS A 398 -20.00 3.53 -9.81
C CYS A 398 -20.79 3.90 -11.07
N GLY A 399 -21.32 2.91 -11.77
CA GLY A 399 -22.06 3.10 -13.02
C GLY A 399 -21.19 2.94 -14.27
N GLU A 400 -21.61 3.53 -15.39
CA GLU A 400 -20.87 3.48 -16.64
C GLU A 400 -19.63 4.41 -16.56
N PRO A 401 -18.41 3.89 -16.79
CA PRO A 401 -17.21 4.70 -16.69
C PRO A 401 -17.11 5.71 -17.85
N ASN A 402 -16.90 6.98 -17.49
CA ASN A 402 -16.42 7.99 -18.43
C ASN A 402 -14.89 8.04 -18.34
N ALA A 403 -14.21 7.21 -19.12
CA ALA A 403 -12.78 6.94 -18.98
C ALA A 403 -12.05 7.14 -20.30
N VAL A 404 -10.77 7.56 -20.20
CA VAL A 404 -9.87 7.57 -21.37
C VAL A 404 -9.57 6.14 -21.83
N ASP A 405 -9.29 5.95 -23.11
CA ASP A 405 -8.71 4.69 -23.60
C ASP A 405 -7.24 4.58 -23.20
N PHE A 406 -7.02 4.37 -21.88
CA PHE A 406 -5.69 4.37 -21.28
C PHE A 406 -4.76 3.37 -21.96
N ILE A 407 -5.23 2.15 -22.21
CA ILE A 407 -4.39 1.08 -22.80
C ILE A 407 -4.08 1.37 -24.27
N GLY A 408 -5.06 1.86 -25.05
CA GLY A 408 -4.82 2.28 -26.43
C GLY A 408 -3.81 3.40 -26.51
N MET A 409 -3.98 4.44 -25.73
CA MET A 409 -3.06 5.57 -25.65
C MET A 409 -1.66 5.14 -25.17
N LEU A 410 -1.59 4.21 -24.19
CA LEU A 410 -0.31 3.68 -23.71
C LEU A 410 0.46 2.98 -24.84
N LYS A 411 -0.21 2.16 -25.66
CA LYS A 411 0.39 1.49 -26.82
C LYS A 411 0.93 2.46 -27.88
N GLU A 412 0.32 3.63 -28.00
CA GLU A 412 0.77 4.67 -28.94
C GLU A 412 1.97 5.48 -28.39
N ALA A 413 2.20 5.47 -27.08
CA ALA A 413 3.24 6.23 -26.40
C ALA A 413 4.62 5.58 -26.48
N THR A 414 4.99 4.98 -27.62
CA THR A 414 6.19 4.17 -27.81
C THR A 414 7.51 4.93 -27.53
N PHE A 415 7.55 6.24 -27.76
CA PHE A 415 8.73 7.07 -27.53
C PHE A 415 8.41 8.24 -26.60
N LYS A 416 9.38 8.69 -25.84
CA LYS A 416 9.23 9.89 -24.98
C LYS A 416 8.82 11.14 -25.72
N ASP A 417 9.17 11.27 -27.01
CA ASP A 417 8.85 12.40 -27.86
C ASP A 417 7.71 12.10 -28.86
N SER A 418 7.00 10.98 -28.75
CA SER A 418 5.79 10.73 -29.56
C SER A 418 4.71 11.77 -29.25
N ASP A 419 3.80 12.04 -30.19
CA ASP A 419 2.75 13.03 -29.98
C ASP A 419 1.86 12.64 -28.81
N THR A 420 1.61 11.34 -28.62
CA THR A 420 0.88 10.82 -27.48
C THR A 420 1.65 11.09 -26.18
N THR A 421 2.97 10.80 -26.14
CA THR A 421 3.80 11.07 -24.97
C THR A 421 3.95 12.58 -24.72
N LYS A 422 4.08 13.40 -25.77
CA LYS A 422 4.11 14.87 -25.65
C LYS A 422 2.79 15.43 -25.11
N ALA A 423 1.67 14.80 -25.46
CA ALA A 423 0.40 15.07 -24.80
C ALA A 423 0.45 14.74 -23.30
N PHE A 424 1.43 13.96 -22.85
CA PHE A 424 1.68 13.59 -21.46
C PHE A 424 2.69 14.46 -20.74
N GLY A 425 3.32 15.44 -21.38
CA GLY A 425 4.18 16.44 -20.73
C GLY A 425 3.52 17.00 -19.46
N PRO A 426 3.95 18.09 -18.87
CA PRO A 426 3.34 18.62 -17.64
C PRO A 426 1.83 18.83 -17.68
N ARG A 427 1.21 18.63 -18.83
CA ARG A 427 -0.25 18.63 -19.05
C ARG A 427 -0.77 17.33 -19.67
N SER A 428 -0.07 16.23 -19.43
CA SER A 428 -0.46 14.92 -19.94
C SER A 428 -1.80 14.46 -19.37
N THR A 429 -2.56 13.79 -20.23
CA THR A 429 -3.81 13.16 -19.85
C THR A 429 -3.65 11.72 -19.38
N ILE A 430 -2.47 11.08 -19.51
CA ILE A 430 -2.31 9.67 -19.10
C ILE A 430 -1.02 9.31 -18.36
N LEU A 431 0.07 10.05 -18.47
CA LEU A 431 1.29 9.72 -17.74
C LEU A 431 1.77 10.92 -16.91
N MET A 432 1.66 10.81 -15.60
CA MET A 432 2.22 11.81 -14.69
C MET A 432 3.75 11.84 -14.83
N ASN A 433 4.26 13.03 -15.11
CA ASN A 433 5.68 13.34 -15.06
C ASN A 433 5.81 14.68 -14.32
N PRO A 434 5.77 14.68 -12.99
CA PRO A 434 5.76 15.89 -12.18
C PRO A 434 7.10 16.61 -12.27
N ASP A 435 7.05 17.94 -12.26
CA ASP A 435 8.25 18.76 -12.10
C ASP A 435 8.78 18.66 -10.66
N MET A 436 9.66 17.70 -10.43
CA MET A 436 10.21 17.40 -9.10
C MET A 436 11.03 18.55 -8.52
N SER A 437 11.51 19.50 -9.34
CA SER A 437 12.21 20.70 -8.86
C SER A 437 11.30 21.62 -8.04
N LYS A 438 9.97 21.50 -8.21
CA LYS A 438 8.96 22.24 -7.45
C LYS A 438 8.53 21.57 -6.16
N VAL A 439 8.89 20.30 -5.96
CA VAL A 439 8.60 19.58 -4.71
C VAL A 439 9.61 20.02 -3.66
N LYS A 440 9.21 20.93 -2.76
CA LYS A 440 10.06 21.55 -1.75
C LYS A 440 9.74 21.13 -0.32
N VAL A 441 8.61 20.48 -0.13
CA VAL A 441 8.19 20.01 1.20
C VAL A 441 9.04 18.83 1.68
N PRO A 442 9.19 18.64 2.99
CA PRO A 442 9.86 17.49 3.56
C PRO A 442 9.30 16.17 3.01
N LEU A 443 10.22 15.25 2.66
CA LEU A 443 9.88 13.97 2.05
C LEU A 443 10.50 12.81 2.84
N TRP A 444 9.71 11.79 3.10
CA TRP A 444 10.20 10.46 3.47
C TRP A 444 9.81 9.48 2.36
N ALA A 445 10.77 9.12 1.53
CA ALA A 445 10.59 8.11 0.47
C ALA A 445 10.87 6.71 1.03
N ILE A 446 10.10 5.73 0.59
CA ILE A 446 10.30 4.34 1.00
C ILE A 446 10.30 3.46 -0.23
N ALA A 447 11.43 2.80 -0.51
CA ALA A 447 11.63 1.86 -1.61
C ALA A 447 11.37 0.43 -1.12
N CYS A 448 10.70 -0.37 -1.93
CA CYS A 448 10.51 -1.80 -1.67
C CYS A 448 11.44 -2.64 -2.53
N THR A 449 12.23 -3.52 -1.93
CA THR A 449 13.30 -4.24 -2.62
C THR A 449 12.90 -5.61 -3.17
N MET A 450 11.76 -6.16 -2.75
CA MET A 450 11.30 -7.50 -3.16
C MET A 450 9.86 -7.54 -3.66
N HIS A 451 9.31 -6.39 -3.96
CA HIS A 451 7.95 -6.30 -4.45
C HIS A 451 7.86 -6.73 -5.92
N MET A 452 6.75 -7.36 -6.29
CA MET A 452 6.47 -7.74 -7.68
C MET A 452 6.48 -6.55 -8.64
N ALA A 453 6.11 -5.37 -8.16
CA ALA A 453 6.18 -4.11 -8.88
C ALA A 453 7.57 -3.50 -8.72
N HIS A 454 8.53 -4.05 -9.44
CA HIS A 454 9.94 -3.64 -9.41
C HIS A 454 10.17 -2.15 -9.71
N PHE A 455 9.26 -1.51 -10.40
CA PHE A 455 9.32 -0.08 -10.71
C PHE A 455 9.27 0.78 -9.44
N HIS A 456 8.50 0.44 -8.45
CA HIS A 456 8.43 1.17 -7.17
C HIS A 456 9.76 1.18 -6.39
N GLN A 457 10.65 0.25 -6.69
CA GLN A 457 12.00 0.22 -6.13
C GLN A 457 12.87 1.30 -6.76
N LEU A 458 12.86 1.40 -8.09
CA LEU A 458 13.58 2.42 -8.84
C LEU A 458 13.01 3.81 -8.55
N GLY A 459 11.72 3.99 -8.77
CA GLY A 459 11.05 5.29 -8.69
C GLY A 459 11.14 5.94 -7.32
N SER A 460 11.10 5.17 -6.22
CA SER A 460 11.29 5.73 -4.87
C SER A 460 12.68 6.33 -4.68
N SER A 461 13.71 5.70 -5.24
CA SER A 461 15.08 6.20 -5.23
C SER A 461 15.22 7.47 -6.10
N GLU A 462 14.65 7.44 -7.30
CA GLU A 462 14.64 8.60 -8.21
C GLU A 462 13.85 9.77 -7.60
N ALA A 463 12.72 9.53 -6.95
CA ALA A 463 11.95 10.55 -6.24
C ALA A 463 12.77 11.23 -5.16
N TYR A 464 13.48 10.45 -4.33
CA TYR A 464 14.39 10.98 -3.31
C TYR A 464 15.48 11.86 -3.91
N LEU A 465 16.10 11.42 -5.01
CA LEU A 465 17.17 12.15 -5.68
C LEU A 465 16.66 13.46 -6.32
N ALA A 466 15.54 13.40 -7.02
CA ALA A 466 15.00 14.50 -7.81
C ALA A 466 14.29 15.59 -6.98
N THR A 467 13.80 15.25 -5.78
CA THR A 467 13.08 16.19 -4.93
C THR A 467 13.98 17.34 -4.45
N ASN A 468 13.54 18.57 -4.65
CA ASN A 468 14.28 19.79 -4.31
C ASN A 468 14.04 20.25 -2.85
N THR A 469 14.27 19.34 -1.90
CA THR A 469 14.25 19.65 -0.46
C THR A 469 15.50 19.12 0.23
N VAL A 470 15.98 19.81 1.24
CA VAL A 470 17.08 19.36 2.09
C VAL A 470 16.59 18.46 3.23
N SER A 471 15.30 18.53 3.55
CA SER A 471 14.68 17.79 4.64
C SER A 471 14.06 16.50 4.08
N LYS A 472 14.90 15.52 3.77
CA LYS A 472 14.44 14.25 3.17
C LYS A 472 15.08 13.03 3.78
N LYS A 473 14.32 11.93 3.83
CA LYS A 473 14.73 10.61 4.27
C LYS A 473 14.38 9.57 3.22
N ILE A 474 15.15 8.47 3.18
CA ILE A 474 14.84 7.30 2.37
C ILE A 474 15.07 6.02 3.16
N ASP A 475 14.11 5.14 3.13
CA ASP A 475 14.23 3.79 3.63
C ASP A 475 14.14 2.79 2.47
N PHE A 476 14.90 1.71 2.57
CA PHE A 476 14.75 0.53 1.72
C PHE A 476 14.21 -0.60 2.57
N TRP A 477 13.00 -1.09 2.24
CA TRP A 477 12.33 -2.17 2.94
C TRP A 477 12.21 -3.42 2.07
N GLU A 478 12.20 -4.57 2.69
CA GLU A 478 11.94 -5.82 2.01
C GLU A 478 10.48 -5.88 1.55
N ASP A 479 9.56 -5.74 2.49
CA ASP A 479 8.12 -5.74 2.28
C ASP A 479 7.51 -4.40 2.73
N TRP A 480 6.90 -3.71 1.81
CA TRP A 480 6.29 -2.41 2.09
C TRP A 480 4.90 -2.53 2.71
N PHE A 481 4.11 -3.53 2.27
CA PHE A 481 2.71 -3.63 2.64
C PHE A 481 2.53 -3.92 4.12
N THR A 482 3.07 -5.03 4.59
CA THR A 482 2.98 -5.39 6.01
C THR A 482 3.72 -4.41 6.89
N LYS A 483 4.90 -3.98 6.45
CA LYS A 483 5.78 -3.13 7.22
C LYS A 483 5.23 -1.72 7.39
N ALA A 484 4.59 -1.16 6.36
CA ALA A 484 4.00 0.18 6.41
C ALA A 484 2.93 0.33 7.51
N TYR A 485 2.21 -0.73 7.80
CA TYR A 485 1.20 -0.77 8.85
C TYR A 485 1.73 -1.31 10.18
N SER A 486 3.02 -1.64 10.29
CA SER A 486 3.61 -2.08 11.54
C SER A 486 3.60 -0.96 12.58
N ARG A 487 3.51 -1.33 13.87
CA ARG A 487 3.52 -0.34 14.96
C ARG A 487 4.76 0.53 14.95
N THR A 488 5.90 -0.05 14.59
CA THR A 488 7.18 0.68 14.51
C THR A 488 7.15 1.69 13.38
N ALA A 489 6.75 1.28 12.17
CA ALA A 489 6.68 2.21 11.04
C ALA A 489 5.65 3.32 11.27
N ILE A 490 4.46 2.98 11.79
CA ILE A 490 3.44 3.98 12.14
C ILE A 490 3.95 4.94 13.23
N ALA A 491 4.70 4.48 14.21
CA ALA A 491 5.30 5.34 15.23
C ALA A 491 6.33 6.30 14.62
N ASP A 492 7.21 5.81 13.75
CA ASP A 492 8.21 6.63 13.03
C ASP A 492 7.53 7.65 12.11
N HIS A 493 6.55 7.22 11.31
CA HIS A 493 5.78 8.07 10.41
C HIS A 493 5.02 9.15 11.20
N ARG A 494 4.44 8.79 12.34
CA ARG A 494 3.77 9.73 13.22
C ARG A 494 4.77 10.74 13.80
N ALA A 495 5.95 10.29 14.24
CA ALA A 495 6.99 11.21 14.73
C ALA A 495 7.41 12.21 13.64
N PHE A 496 7.52 11.77 12.39
CA PHE A 496 7.81 12.67 11.26
C PHE A 496 6.70 13.70 11.06
N PHE A 497 5.42 13.29 11.06
CA PHE A 497 4.32 14.23 10.92
C PHE A 497 4.09 15.08 12.19
N ASP A 498 4.34 14.57 13.39
CA ASP A 498 4.32 15.36 14.62
C ASP A 498 5.32 16.51 14.55
N HIS A 499 6.53 16.23 14.01
CA HIS A 499 7.54 17.28 13.78
C HIS A 499 7.05 18.33 12.77
N TRP A 500 6.63 17.92 11.57
CA TRP A 500 6.33 18.84 10.48
C TRP A 500 4.93 19.47 10.52
N LEU A 501 3.93 18.77 11.07
CA LEU A 501 2.55 19.23 11.05
C LEU A 501 2.09 19.79 12.40
N LYS A 502 2.74 19.41 13.51
CA LYS A 502 2.43 19.91 14.86
C LYS A 502 3.55 20.77 15.45
N GLY A 503 4.72 20.81 14.82
CA GLY A 503 5.88 21.56 15.30
C GLY A 503 6.52 20.97 16.55
N ILE A 504 6.39 19.66 16.77
CA ILE A 504 6.97 18.96 17.92
C ILE A 504 8.44 18.63 17.60
N ASP A 505 9.35 19.15 18.42
CA ASP A 505 10.75 18.77 18.36
C ASP A 505 10.94 17.41 19.07
N ASN A 506 11.02 16.34 18.30
CA ASN A 506 11.07 14.97 18.78
C ASN A 506 12.33 14.20 18.31
N GLY A 507 13.27 14.89 17.69
CA GLY A 507 14.54 14.33 17.23
C GLY A 507 14.47 13.43 15.99
N ILE A 508 13.30 13.22 15.37
CA ILE A 508 13.16 12.35 14.19
C ILE A 508 14.03 12.80 13.02
N MET A 509 14.23 14.10 12.85
CA MET A 509 15.06 14.65 11.79
C MET A 509 16.56 14.58 12.10
N ASP A 510 16.96 14.31 13.35
CA ASP A 510 18.34 14.09 13.74
C ASP A 510 18.81 12.65 13.49
N THR A 511 17.88 11.72 13.25
CA THR A 511 18.21 10.34 12.88
C THR A 511 18.79 10.28 11.46
N PRO A 512 19.63 9.29 11.13
CA PRO A 512 20.23 9.16 9.80
C PRO A 512 19.19 9.23 8.69
N PRO A 513 19.47 9.98 7.61
CA PRO A 513 18.51 10.20 6.54
C PRO A 513 18.29 8.97 5.65
N VAL A 514 19.17 7.98 5.71
CA VAL A 514 19.12 6.77 4.88
C VAL A 514 19.14 5.53 5.76
N ARG A 515 18.12 4.70 5.65
CA ARG A 515 18.04 3.40 6.34
C ARG A 515 17.87 2.28 5.32
N LEU A 516 18.80 1.35 5.31
CA LEU A 516 18.84 0.22 4.40
C LEU A 516 18.55 -1.06 5.15
N GLU A 517 17.51 -1.77 4.81
CA GLU A 517 17.31 -3.14 5.26
C GLU A 517 18.17 -4.07 4.41
N ILE A 518 19.29 -4.50 4.97
CA ILE A 518 20.22 -5.41 4.32
C ILE A 518 19.76 -6.84 4.54
N ARG A 519 19.22 -7.46 3.52
CA ARG A 519 18.70 -8.84 3.56
C ARG A 519 19.86 -9.83 3.47
N SER A 520 19.86 -10.81 4.34
CA SER A 520 20.92 -11.82 4.40
C SER A 520 20.47 -13.22 3.97
N GLY A 521 19.24 -13.32 3.45
CA GLY A 521 18.61 -14.58 3.01
C GLY A 521 17.79 -15.27 4.09
N ASN A 522 16.87 -16.12 3.68
CA ASN A 522 15.99 -16.92 4.56
C ASN A 522 15.19 -16.07 5.57
N GLY A 523 14.71 -14.92 5.15
CA GLY A 523 13.94 -14.00 5.97
C GLY A 523 14.74 -13.24 7.04
N ALA A 524 16.08 -13.31 7.01
CA ALA A 524 16.93 -12.56 7.93
C ALA A 524 17.40 -11.25 7.30
N SER A 525 17.35 -10.16 8.07
CA SER A 525 17.83 -8.85 7.68
C SER A 525 18.40 -8.07 8.87
N TYR A 526 19.10 -6.98 8.59
CA TYR A 526 19.52 -5.98 9.58
C TYR A 526 19.45 -4.59 8.98
N ILE A 527 19.30 -3.56 9.81
CA ILE A 527 19.27 -2.16 9.36
C ILE A 527 20.71 -1.61 9.34
N GLN A 528 21.07 -1.04 8.19
CA GLN A 528 22.29 -0.24 8.02
C GLN A 528 21.89 1.22 7.79
N GLU A 529 22.43 2.09 8.63
CA GLU A 529 22.16 3.53 8.55
C GLU A 529 23.30 4.25 7.83
N GLU A 530 22.95 5.18 6.93
CA GLU A 530 23.86 5.96 6.10
C GLU A 530 23.49 7.44 6.10
N GLN A 531 24.45 8.29 5.75
CA GLN A 531 24.26 9.74 5.74
C GLN A 531 23.85 10.29 4.37
N GLU A 532 23.95 9.46 3.33
CA GLU A 532 23.71 9.86 1.95
C GLU A 532 23.27 8.67 1.09
N TRP A 533 22.52 8.97 0.04
CA TRP A 533 22.15 8.04 -1.02
C TRP A 533 22.31 8.72 -2.39
N PRO A 534 22.96 8.09 -3.39
CA PRO A 534 23.77 6.86 -3.28
C PRO A 534 24.97 7.02 -2.33
N ILE A 535 25.44 5.90 -1.77
CA ILE A 535 26.50 5.90 -0.75
C ILE A 535 27.86 6.18 -1.43
N ALA A 536 28.52 7.31 -1.11
CA ALA A 536 29.73 7.77 -1.79
C ALA A 536 30.92 6.80 -1.70
N ARG A 537 31.02 5.98 -0.62
CA ARG A 537 32.12 5.01 -0.49
C ARG A 537 31.91 3.71 -1.28
N THR A 538 30.78 3.57 -1.99
CA THR A 538 30.48 2.40 -2.81
C THR A 538 31.59 2.15 -3.82
N LYS A 539 31.97 0.89 -3.99
CA LYS A 539 32.87 0.41 -5.04
C LYS A 539 32.06 -0.31 -6.11
N TYR A 540 32.50 -0.20 -7.33
CA TYR A 540 31.81 -0.74 -8.49
C TYR A 540 32.67 -1.76 -9.25
N PRO A 541 33.01 -2.94 -8.61
CA PRO A 541 33.74 -3.98 -9.31
C PRO A 541 32.93 -4.51 -10.49
N GLN A 542 33.65 -4.90 -11.53
CA GLN A 542 33.10 -5.46 -12.77
C GLN A 542 33.37 -6.96 -12.80
N TRP A 543 32.32 -7.75 -13.03
CA TRP A 543 32.41 -9.17 -13.36
C TRP A 543 32.17 -9.31 -14.85
N PHE A 544 33.18 -9.81 -15.58
CA PHE A 544 33.15 -9.97 -17.03
C PHE A 544 32.43 -11.26 -17.41
N PHE A 545 31.61 -11.17 -18.45
CA PHE A 545 31.00 -12.32 -19.09
C PHE A 545 32.03 -13.02 -19.98
N ASP A 546 32.17 -14.33 -19.84
CA ASP A 546 33.05 -15.19 -20.63
C ASP A 546 32.24 -16.43 -21.08
N THR A 547 32.10 -16.61 -22.38
CA THR A 547 31.32 -17.74 -22.93
C THR A 547 32.05 -19.08 -22.89
N THR A 548 33.20 -19.17 -22.23
CA THR A 548 33.79 -20.49 -21.88
C THR A 548 32.96 -21.16 -20.79
N PRO A 549 32.79 -22.48 -20.86
CA PRO A 549 32.07 -23.23 -19.81
C PRO A 549 32.68 -22.99 -18.42
N SER A 550 31.85 -22.89 -17.42
CA SER A 550 32.29 -22.85 -16.04
C SER A 550 32.69 -24.25 -15.56
N ASP A 551 33.76 -24.31 -14.73
CA ASP A 551 34.18 -25.56 -14.09
C ASP A 551 33.21 -26.02 -12.98
N TRP A 552 32.26 -25.14 -12.55
CA TRP A 552 31.31 -25.46 -11.53
C TRP A 552 30.05 -26.11 -12.11
N GLN A 553 29.85 -27.35 -11.75
CA GLN A 553 28.68 -28.15 -12.12
C GLN A 553 28.00 -28.67 -10.83
N ARG A 554 26.70 -28.48 -10.73
CA ARG A 554 25.93 -28.89 -9.55
C ARG A 554 25.23 -30.24 -9.70
N ASP A 555 24.72 -30.55 -10.89
CA ASP A 555 23.84 -31.67 -11.15
C ASP A 555 24.01 -32.23 -12.56
N GLU A 556 23.69 -33.51 -12.77
CA GLU A 556 23.68 -34.22 -14.07
C GLU A 556 22.81 -33.54 -15.17
N HIS A 557 22.08 -32.45 -14.80
CA HIS A 557 21.14 -31.75 -15.69
C HIS A 557 21.56 -30.32 -16.05
N ARG A 558 22.76 -29.87 -15.69
CA ARG A 558 23.18 -28.47 -15.86
C ARG A 558 24.61 -28.30 -16.37
N ASP A 559 24.85 -28.83 -17.56
CA ASP A 559 26.17 -28.71 -18.21
C ASP A 559 26.47 -27.33 -18.83
N ASP A 560 25.58 -26.33 -18.63
CA ASP A 560 25.56 -25.15 -19.52
C ASP A 560 25.86 -23.80 -18.82
N PHE A 561 26.41 -23.78 -17.60
CA PHE A 561 26.85 -22.52 -17.01
C PHE A 561 28.12 -22.00 -17.68
N LEU A 562 28.05 -20.73 -18.10
CA LEU A 562 29.16 -19.95 -18.60
C LEU A 562 29.90 -19.25 -17.46
N ARG A 563 31.12 -18.81 -17.70
CA ARG A 563 31.97 -18.21 -16.68
C ARG A 563 31.63 -16.71 -16.45
N LEU A 564 31.55 -16.31 -15.19
CA LEU A 564 31.53 -14.92 -14.75
C LEU A 564 32.82 -14.64 -13.95
N SER A 565 33.67 -13.71 -14.40
CA SER A 565 35.02 -13.54 -13.86
C SER A 565 35.36 -12.08 -13.53
N LEU A 566 36.19 -11.87 -12.53
CA LEU A 566 36.77 -10.54 -12.25
C LEU A 566 37.86 -10.14 -13.27
N THR A 567 38.28 -11.05 -14.16
CA THR A 567 39.24 -10.76 -15.23
C THR A 567 38.55 -10.82 -16.60
N PRO A 568 38.86 -9.89 -17.51
CA PRO A 568 38.29 -9.92 -18.85
C PRO A 568 38.63 -11.21 -19.62
N PRO A 569 37.72 -11.69 -20.48
CA PRO A 569 38.00 -12.85 -21.34
C PRO A 569 39.12 -12.55 -22.32
N VAL A 570 40.02 -13.51 -22.51
CA VAL A 570 41.15 -13.41 -23.44
C VAL A 570 40.90 -14.11 -24.78
N VAL A 571 39.80 -14.87 -24.86
CA VAL A 571 39.37 -15.59 -26.05
C VAL A 571 38.01 -15.08 -26.48
N SER A 572 37.83 -14.85 -27.78
CA SER A 572 36.51 -14.47 -28.32
C SER A 572 35.62 -15.69 -28.40
N GLY A 573 34.35 -15.48 -28.01
CA GLY A 573 33.33 -16.52 -28.04
C GLY A 573 31.91 -15.94 -28.14
N GLN A 574 30.95 -16.81 -28.31
CA GLN A 574 29.53 -16.46 -28.36
C GLN A 574 28.68 -17.54 -27.73
N ALA A 575 27.48 -17.16 -27.28
CA ALA A 575 26.47 -18.06 -26.78
C ALA A 575 25.09 -17.65 -27.32
N ASP A 576 24.41 -18.63 -27.89
CA ASP A 576 23.10 -18.44 -28.52
C ASP A 576 21.98 -18.92 -27.62
N TYR A 577 20.82 -18.24 -27.67
CA TYR A 577 19.60 -18.71 -27.04
C TYR A 577 18.36 -18.33 -27.87
N SER A 578 17.26 -19.09 -27.66
CA SER A 578 16.00 -18.77 -28.32
C SER A 578 15.33 -17.55 -27.68
N ALA A 579 14.86 -16.61 -28.50
CA ALA A 579 14.06 -15.49 -28.05
C ALA A 579 12.61 -15.88 -27.72
N GLN A 580 12.22 -17.14 -27.97
CA GLN A 580 10.88 -17.64 -27.82
C GLN A 580 10.41 -17.61 -26.36
N ILE A 581 9.34 -16.91 -26.08
CA ILE A 581 8.66 -16.95 -24.78
C ILE A 581 7.72 -18.18 -24.76
N PRO A 582 7.84 -19.08 -23.76
CA PRO A 582 6.95 -20.23 -23.65
C PRO A 582 5.47 -19.81 -23.57
N LEU A 583 4.59 -20.50 -24.31
CA LEU A 583 3.16 -20.16 -24.38
C LEU A 583 2.49 -20.11 -22.99
N ALA A 584 2.90 -21.01 -22.08
CA ALA A 584 2.40 -21.02 -20.69
C ALA A 584 2.69 -19.75 -19.92
N LEU A 585 3.66 -18.96 -20.37
CA LEU A 585 4.04 -17.68 -19.78
C LEU A 585 3.38 -16.47 -20.47
N ARG A 586 2.55 -16.69 -21.48
CA ARG A 586 1.84 -15.66 -22.25
C ARG A 586 0.37 -15.54 -21.82
N THR A 587 0.07 -15.70 -20.52
CA THR A 587 -1.32 -15.79 -20.04
C THR A 587 -2.05 -14.44 -19.99
N GLY A 588 -1.36 -13.31 -20.13
CA GLY A 588 -1.95 -11.97 -20.01
C GLY A 588 -2.43 -11.62 -18.58
N ILE A 589 -2.21 -12.50 -17.61
CA ILE A 589 -2.49 -12.27 -16.19
C ILE A 589 -1.18 -12.43 -15.43
N PRO A 590 -0.68 -11.37 -14.77
CA PRO A 590 0.49 -11.50 -13.93
C PRO A 590 0.30 -12.63 -12.91
N PRO A 591 1.25 -13.56 -12.76
CA PRO A 591 1.11 -14.72 -11.88
C PRO A 591 0.82 -14.41 -10.43
N CYS A 592 1.22 -13.23 -9.95
CA CYS A 592 0.88 -12.74 -8.62
C CYS A 592 -0.62 -12.61 -8.36
N PHE A 593 -1.43 -12.43 -9.42
CA PHE A 593 -2.88 -12.36 -9.33
C PHE A 593 -3.56 -13.70 -9.62
N LEU A 594 -2.80 -14.75 -9.88
CA LEU A 594 -3.36 -16.09 -10.09
C LEU A 594 -3.60 -16.78 -8.72
N PRO A 595 -4.77 -17.41 -8.54
CA PRO A 595 -5.09 -18.11 -7.28
C PRO A 595 -4.23 -19.35 -7.05
N VAL A 596 -3.57 -19.85 -8.08
CA VAL A 596 -2.67 -21.02 -8.02
C VAL A 596 -1.32 -20.60 -8.58
N LYS A 597 -0.27 -20.71 -7.77
CA LYS A 597 1.11 -20.50 -8.25
C LYS A 597 1.40 -21.54 -9.35
N PRO A 598 1.91 -21.12 -10.52
CA PRO A 598 2.33 -22.07 -11.54
C PRO A 598 3.38 -23.02 -10.97
N PRO A 599 3.41 -24.26 -11.43
CA PRO A 599 4.39 -25.23 -10.96
C PRO A 599 5.81 -24.73 -11.28
N SER A 600 6.57 -24.60 -10.23
CA SER A 600 8.01 -24.32 -10.16
C SER A 600 8.64 -23.37 -11.18
N VAL A 601 9.03 -22.23 -10.67
CA VAL A 601 10.06 -21.27 -11.19
C VAL A 601 11.32 -21.96 -11.71
N LEU A 602 11.54 -23.19 -11.36
CA LEU A 602 12.78 -23.94 -11.58
C LEU A 602 13.20 -24.12 -13.05
N GLU A 603 12.34 -23.83 -14.01
CA GLU A 603 12.65 -24.07 -15.42
C GLU A 603 12.71 -22.80 -16.30
N ILE A 604 12.28 -21.66 -15.79
CA ILE A 604 12.24 -20.41 -16.59
C ILE A 604 13.65 -19.92 -16.95
N TRP A 605 14.61 -20.08 -16.07
CA TRP A 605 16.01 -19.77 -16.33
C TRP A 605 16.63 -20.60 -17.46
N LYS A 606 16.06 -21.72 -17.86
CA LYS A 606 16.50 -22.51 -19.02
C LYS A 606 16.20 -21.84 -20.37
N THR A 607 15.45 -20.74 -20.39
CA THR A 607 15.06 -20.06 -21.64
C THR A 607 16.08 -19.02 -22.11
N GLY A 608 17.19 -18.83 -21.40
CA GLY A 608 18.28 -17.93 -21.73
C GLY A 608 19.63 -18.57 -21.54
N ILE A 609 20.61 -17.76 -21.24
CA ILE A 609 21.97 -18.18 -20.87
C ILE A 609 22.29 -17.70 -19.45
N SER A 610 23.11 -18.49 -18.74
CA SER A 610 23.48 -18.20 -17.36
C SER A 610 24.99 -18.18 -17.19
N PHE A 611 25.48 -17.14 -16.55
CA PHE A 611 26.88 -16.97 -16.17
C PHE A 611 27.03 -17.13 -14.66
N ILE A 612 28.06 -17.85 -14.21
CA ILE A 612 28.31 -18.10 -12.79
C ILE A 612 29.74 -17.74 -12.40
N SER A 613 29.88 -17.09 -11.23
CA SER A 613 31.18 -16.71 -10.68
C SER A 613 31.83 -17.84 -9.89
N ASP A 614 33.16 -17.71 -9.66
CA ASP A 614 33.80 -18.37 -8.53
C ASP A 614 33.19 -17.91 -7.21
N PRO A 615 33.36 -18.68 -6.10
CA PRO A 615 32.91 -18.25 -4.79
C PRO A 615 33.50 -16.91 -4.39
N VAL A 616 32.67 -15.98 -3.90
CA VAL A 616 33.18 -14.70 -3.40
C VAL A 616 34.05 -14.93 -2.16
N THR A 617 35.14 -14.19 -2.07
CA THR A 617 36.19 -14.42 -1.07
C THR A 617 35.94 -13.74 0.27
N GLN A 618 34.97 -12.84 0.33
CA GLN A 618 34.58 -12.10 1.52
C GLN A 618 33.09 -11.75 1.48
N ASP A 619 32.50 -11.41 2.61
CA ASP A 619 31.16 -10.86 2.66
C ASP A 619 31.09 -9.54 1.91
N MET A 620 30.03 -9.35 1.11
CA MET A 620 29.81 -8.15 0.30
C MET A 620 28.43 -7.58 0.60
N VAL A 621 28.36 -6.32 1.00
CA VAL A 621 27.09 -5.59 1.08
C VAL A 621 26.81 -5.00 -0.30
N PHE A 622 25.80 -5.54 -0.95
CA PHE A 622 25.23 -4.99 -2.18
C PHE A 622 24.22 -3.90 -1.77
N ALA A 623 24.47 -2.64 -2.12
CA ALA A 623 23.52 -1.56 -1.88
C ALA A 623 23.71 -0.42 -2.89
N GLY A 624 22.77 -0.27 -3.79
CA GLY A 624 22.82 0.78 -4.83
C GLY A 624 22.42 0.31 -6.21
N TYR A 625 22.73 1.16 -7.17
CA TYR A 625 22.55 0.94 -8.61
C TYR A 625 23.70 0.14 -9.19
N GLY A 626 23.41 -0.66 -10.20
CA GLY A 626 24.42 -1.33 -11.00
C GLY A 626 24.18 -1.11 -12.49
N LYS A 627 25.05 -1.68 -13.32
CA LYS A 627 24.85 -1.72 -14.77
C LYS A 627 25.45 -2.96 -15.40
N ALA A 628 24.87 -3.40 -16.51
CA ALA A 628 25.43 -4.43 -17.36
C ALA A 628 25.77 -3.85 -18.72
N ARG A 629 26.88 -4.28 -19.29
CA ARG A 629 27.26 -4.04 -20.69
C ARG A 629 27.30 -5.38 -21.40
N LEU A 630 26.62 -5.48 -22.53
CA LEU A 630 26.58 -6.67 -23.36
C LEU A 630 26.88 -6.32 -24.82
N TRP A 631 27.44 -7.28 -25.53
CA TRP A 631 27.55 -7.28 -26.99
C TRP A 631 26.58 -8.34 -27.49
N VAL A 632 25.58 -7.91 -28.24
CA VAL A 632 24.46 -8.78 -28.62
C VAL A 632 24.11 -8.66 -30.09
N SER A 633 23.48 -9.70 -30.64
CA SER A 633 22.78 -9.66 -31.91
C SER A 633 21.48 -10.47 -31.83
N SER A 634 20.58 -10.22 -32.76
CA SER A 634 19.37 -11.04 -32.96
C SER A 634 19.22 -11.39 -34.43
N SER A 635 18.59 -12.50 -34.74
CA SER A 635 18.14 -12.82 -36.11
C SER A 635 16.89 -12.03 -36.50
N SER A 636 16.30 -11.29 -35.58
CA SER A 636 15.20 -10.32 -35.80
C SER A 636 15.75 -8.91 -35.94
N ASP A 637 14.88 -7.96 -36.25
CA ASP A 637 15.17 -6.52 -36.34
C ASP A 637 15.18 -5.79 -34.99
N ASP A 638 14.87 -6.52 -33.88
CA ASP A 638 14.99 -6.02 -32.51
C ASP A 638 15.23 -7.15 -31.52
N MET A 639 15.53 -6.81 -30.26
CA MET A 639 15.82 -7.75 -29.20
C MET A 639 15.46 -7.18 -27.84
N ASP A 640 14.62 -7.88 -27.11
CA ASP A 640 14.40 -7.61 -25.69
C ASP A 640 15.43 -8.38 -24.84
N THR A 641 16.15 -7.66 -24.01
CA THR A 641 17.22 -8.22 -23.16
C THR A 641 16.88 -7.99 -21.69
N PHE A 642 16.77 -9.07 -20.94
CA PHE A 642 16.55 -9.06 -19.50
C PHE A 642 17.76 -9.64 -18.79
N VAL A 643 18.27 -8.92 -17.80
CA VAL A 643 19.40 -9.34 -16.97
C VAL A 643 18.93 -9.51 -15.54
N SER A 644 19.11 -10.69 -14.97
CA SER A 644 18.75 -11.01 -13.58
C SER A 644 20.00 -11.45 -12.82
N LEU A 645 20.26 -10.80 -11.68
CA LEU A 645 21.30 -11.21 -10.73
C LEU A 645 20.70 -12.10 -9.66
N ARG A 646 21.25 -13.27 -9.47
CA ARG A 646 20.90 -14.24 -8.43
C ARG A 646 22.12 -14.64 -7.63
N VAL A 647 21.92 -15.17 -6.46
CA VAL A 647 23.00 -15.62 -5.57
C VAL A 647 22.76 -17.08 -5.21
N LEU A 648 23.79 -17.91 -5.34
CA LEU A 648 23.78 -19.29 -4.89
C LEU A 648 24.63 -19.45 -3.65
N ASP A 649 24.15 -20.21 -2.68
CA ASP A 649 24.90 -20.55 -1.47
C ASP A 649 26.09 -21.50 -1.77
N GLU A 650 26.82 -21.88 -0.74
CA GLU A 650 27.95 -22.78 -0.85
C GLU A 650 27.58 -24.21 -1.33
N ASN A 651 26.31 -24.59 -1.20
CA ASN A 651 25.77 -25.84 -1.68
C ASN A 651 25.20 -25.70 -3.12
N GLY A 652 25.23 -24.49 -3.67
CA GLY A 652 24.66 -24.14 -4.96
C GLY A 652 23.14 -24.02 -4.96
N LEU A 653 22.51 -23.84 -3.82
CA LEU A 653 21.09 -23.51 -3.71
C LEU A 653 20.91 -22.00 -3.89
N GLU A 654 19.85 -21.61 -4.59
CA GLU A 654 19.54 -20.21 -4.72
C GLU A 654 19.13 -19.63 -3.36
N VAL A 655 19.74 -18.51 -2.99
CA VAL A 655 19.45 -17.80 -1.75
C VAL A 655 18.14 -17.03 -1.93
N ASP A 656 17.15 -17.37 -1.13
CA ASP A 656 15.91 -16.61 -1.08
C ASP A 656 16.09 -15.38 -0.20
N TYR A 657 16.12 -14.21 -0.83
CA TYR A 657 16.18 -12.92 -0.15
C TYR A 657 14.81 -12.38 0.23
N ALA A 658 13.73 -12.98 -0.25
CA ALA A 658 12.39 -12.62 0.15
C ALA A 658 12.08 -13.16 1.55
N GLY A 659 11.42 -12.35 2.34
CA GLY A 659 10.86 -12.79 3.62
C GLY A 659 9.55 -13.57 3.45
N PRO A 660 8.96 -14.03 4.54
CA PRO A 660 7.65 -14.66 4.50
C PRO A 660 6.61 -13.68 3.97
N THR A 661 5.94 -14.06 2.90
CA THR A 661 4.95 -13.19 2.25
C THR A 661 3.65 -13.17 3.05
N THR A 662 3.25 -12.02 3.52
CA THR A 662 1.96 -11.85 4.19
C THR A 662 0.83 -11.50 3.20
N MET A 663 1.16 -10.81 2.10
CA MET A 663 0.19 -10.40 1.08
C MET A 663 0.32 -11.15 -0.25
N GLY A 664 1.20 -12.16 -0.35
CA GLY A 664 1.48 -12.83 -1.62
C GLY A 664 2.19 -11.96 -2.65
N MET A 665 2.68 -10.80 -2.24
CA MET A 665 3.37 -9.82 -3.10
C MET A 665 4.88 -10.03 -3.15
N ASN A 666 5.47 -10.66 -2.15
CA ASN A 666 6.85 -11.12 -2.20
C ASN A 666 6.91 -12.47 -2.91
N VAL A 667 7.91 -12.64 -3.73
CA VAL A 667 8.04 -13.79 -4.61
C VAL A 667 9.22 -14.61 -4.17
N PRO A 668 9.01 -15.88 -3.78
CA PRO A 668 10.13 -16.78 -3.49
C PRO A 668 11.10 -16.84 -4.66
N ASN A 669 12.41 -16.83 -4.36
CA ASN A 669 13.47 -16.85 -5.37
C ASN A 669 13.43 -15.67 -6.36
N TYR A 670 12.93 -14.52 -5.91
CA TYR A 670 13.00 -13.29 -6.69
C TYR A 670 14.47 -12.90 -6.91
N PRO A 671 14.87 -12.49 -8.14
CA PRO A 671 16.25 -12.06 -8.38
C PRO A 671 16.68 -10.95 -7.44
N LEU A 672 17.94 -11.00 -6.99
CA LEU A 672 18.51 -9.95 -6.14
C LEU A 672 18.47 -8.59 -6.83
N ALA A 673 18.76 -8.53 -8.12
CA ALA A 673 18.67 -7.32 -8.90
C ALA A 673 18.33 -7.64 -10.35
N LYS A 674 17.77 -6.66 -11.06
CA LYS A 674 17.31 -6.80 -12.46
C LYS A 674 17.63 -5.56 -13.27
N GLY A 675 17.66 -5.76 -14.57
CA GLY A 675 17.68 -4.69 -15.56
C GLY A 675 17.19 -5.22 -16.92
N TRP A 676 16.73 -4.36 -17.77
CA TRP A 676 16.20 -4.71 -19.10
C TRP A 676 16.36 -3.58 -20.10
N LEU A 677 16.41 -3.96 -21.37
CA LEU A 677 16.52 -3.01 -22.47
C LEU A 677 16.05 -3.64 -23.79
N LYS A 678 15.28 -2.92 -24.55
CA LYS A 678 15.00 -3.17 -25.96
C LYS A 678 16.19 -2.63 -26.79
N ALA A 679 16.82 -3.47 -27.59
CA ALA A 679 18.07 -3.14 -28.29
C ALA A 679 17.92 -1.93 -29.23
N SER A 680 16.78 -1.73 -29.85
CA SER A 680 16.49 -0.55 -30.67
C SER A 680 16.50 0.78 -29.90
N HIS A 681 16.35 0.73 -28.56
CA HIS A 681 16.39 1.87 -27.66
C HIS A 681 17.77 2.08 -26.98
N ARG A 682 18.85 1.49 -27.51
CA ARG A 682 20.17 1.47 -26.90
C ARG A 682 20.90 2.80 -26.80
N GLN A 683 20.38 3.87 -27.40
CA GLN A 683 21.03 5.18 -27.35
C GLN A 683 21.06 5.72 -25.92
N VAL A 684 22.27 5.87 -25.38
CA VAL A 684 22.50 6.36 -24.01
C VAL A 684 22.35 7.88 -23.97
N ASP A 685 21.65 8.37 -22.97
CA ASP A 685 21.62 9.78 -22.59
C ASP A 685 22.83 10.10 -21.70
N ALA A 686 23.89 10.63 -22.33
CA ALA A 686 25.13 10.94 -21.62
C ALA A 686 24.98 12.03 -20.56
N SER A 687 23.94 12.86 -20.64
CA SER A 687 23.69 13.94 -19.66
C SER A 687 23.11 13.42 -18.35
N ARG A 688 22.44 12.27 -18.38
CA ARG A 688 21.78 11.64 -17.23
C ARG A 688 22.51 10.37 -16.74
N THR A 689 23.47 9.87 -17.52
CA THR A 689 24.24 8.66 -17.20
C THR A 689 25.41 8.99 -16.28
N THR A 690 25.67 8.14 -15.29
CA THR A 690 26.76 8.27 -14.33
C THR A 690 27.69 7.05 -14.38
N GLU A 691 28.67 6.98 -13.47
CA GLU A 691 29.51 5.79 -13.32
C GLU A 691 28.68 4.53 -13.01
N TYR A 692 27.54 4.66 -12.31
CA TYR A 692 26.74 3.56 -11.78
C TYR A 692 25.33 3.47 -12.33
N THR A 693 24.84 4.47 -13.04
CA THR A 693 23.51 4.47 -13.69
C THR A 693 23.65 4.59 -15.20
N VAL A 694 22.71 4.04 -15.93
CA VAL A 694 22.59 4.21 -17.40
C VAL A 694 21.17 4.67 -17.72
N LYS A 695 21.07 5.84 -18.31
CA LYS A 695 19.79 6.37 -18.80
C LYS A 695 19.79 6.42 -20.30
N HIS A 696 18.67 6.09 -20.92
CA HIS A 696 18.48 6.12 -22.37
C HIS A 696 17.63 7.31 -22.79
N THR A 697 17.77 7.75 -24.02
CA THR A 697 17.02 8.89 -24.56
C THR A 697 15.56 8.52 -24.82
N HIS A 698 15.31 7.31 -25.29
CA HIS A 698 14.02 6.81 -25.73
C HIS A 698 13.30 7.75 -26.73
N LEU A 699 14.09 8.53 -27.49
CA LEU A 699 13.54 9.43 -28.52
C LEU A 699 13.39 8.69 -29.85
N LYS A 700 12.35 9.07 -30.60
CA LYS A 700 12.10 8.51 -31.92
C LYS A 700 13.29 8.69 -32.90
N ALA A 701 13.98 9.82 -32.79
CA ALA A 701 15.15 10.11 -33.62
C ALA A 701 16.36 9.21 -33.33
N ASP A 702 16.42 8.64 -32.11
CA ASP A 702 17.52 7.79 -31.64
C ASP A 702 17.18 6.29 -31.71
N HIS A 703 15.96 5.98 -32.16
CA HIS A 703 15.52 4.60 -32.36
C HIS A 703 16.32 3.95 -33.51
N ALA A 704 17.00 2.87 -33.18
CA ALA A 704 17.90 2.18 -34.08
C ALA A 704 17.64 0.66 -34.09
N PRO A 705 16.70 0.16 -34.92
CA PRO A 705 16.49 -1.27 -35.11
C PRO A 705 17.78 -1.99 -35.48
N LEU A 706 17.81 -3.30 -35.27
CA LEU A 706 18.96 -4.15 -35.65
C LEU A 706 18.84 -4.57 -37.13
N GLU A 707 19.99 -4.69 -37.80
CA GLU A 707 20.04 -5.58 -38.95
C GLU A 707 20.21 -7.03 -38.45
N SER A 708 19.63 -8.00 -39.16
CA SER A 708 19.73 -9.41 -38.77
C SER A 708 21.16 -9.82 -38.51
N ASP A 709 21.46 -10.36 -37.35
CA ASP A 709 22.77 -10.77 -36.86
C ASP A 709 23.79 -9.61 -36.71
N GLU A 710 23.37 -8.34 -36.78
CA GLU A 710 24.22 -7.20 -36.46
C GLU A 710 24.62 -7.23 -34.98
N VAL A 711 25.95 -7.12 -34.74
CA VAL A 711 26.45 -7.09 -33.36
C VAL A 711 26.50 -5.67 -32.85
N VAL A 712 25.71 -5.38 -31.82
CA VAL A 712 25.64 -4.07 -31.16
C VAL A 712 26.02 -4.16 -29.69
N MET A 713 26.48 -3.05 -29.14
CA MET A 713 26.70 -2.90 -27.70
C MET A 713 25.44 -2.33 -27.06
N VAL A 714 25.03 -2.93 -25.96
CA VAL A 714 23.95 -2.41 -25.09
C VAL A 714 24.45 -2.22 -23.66
N GLU A 715 24.04 -1.14 -23.04
CA GLU A 715 24.28 -0.88 -21.62
C GLU A 715 22.90 -0.84 -20.91
N ILE A 716 22.76 -1.60 -19.86
CA ILE A 716 21.48 -1.85 -19.17
C ILE A 716 21.63 -1.39 -17.73
N GLU A 717 20.75 -0.51 -17.26
CA GLU A 717 20.68 -0.15 -15.86
C GLU A 717 20.21 -1.35 -15.03
N ILE A 718 20.92 -1.61 -13.93
CA ILE A 718 20.48 -2.58 -12.91
C ILE A 718 19.88 -1.78 -11.77
N ILE A 719 18.60 -2.00 -11.49
CA ILE A 719 17.84 -1.23 -10.51
C ILE A 719 18.43 -1.39 -9.10
N PRO A 720 18.33 -0.34 -8.25
CA PRO A 720 18.97 -0.36 -6.93
C PRO A 720 18.32 -1.39 -6.01
N ASN A 721 19.14 -2.09 -5.23
CA ASN A 721 18.68 -3.07 -4.27
C ASN A 721 19.60 -3.12 -3.04
N THR A 722 19.27 -3.94 -2.04
CA THR A 722 20.04 -4.10 -0.79
C THR A 722 20.10 -5.55 -0.36
N ALA A 723 21.31 -6.10 -0.19
CA ALA A 723 21.50 -7.46 0.32
C ALA A 723 22.92 -7.71 0.86
N LEU A 724 23.08 -8.77 1.63
CA LEU A 724 24.37 -9.33 2.02
C LEU A 724 24.65 -10.59 1.19
N ILE A 725 25.73 -10.55 0.41
CA ILE A 725 26.26 -11.73 -0.28
C ILE A 725 27.39 -12.27 0.58
N ARG A 726 27.23 -13.48 1.11
CA ARG A 726 28.17 -14.07 2.08
C ARG A 726 29.40 -14.64 1.37
N LYS A 727 30.52 -14.63 2.06
CA LYS A 727 31.72 -15.35 1.64
C LYS A 727 31.38 -16.83 1.32
N GLY A 728 31.92 -17.33 0.22
CA GLY A 728 31.64 -18.69 -0.24
C GLY A 728 30.45 -18.81 -1.20
N TYR A 729 29.59 -17.78 -1.28
CA TYR A 729 28.47 -17.75 -2.21
C TYR A 729 28.93 -17.41 -3.63
N ARG A 730 28.09 -17.71 -4.61
CA ARG A 730 28.38 -17.44 -6.02
C ARG A 730 27.34 -16.48 -6.60
N LEU A 731 27.78 -15.62 -7.49
CA LEU A 731 26.91 -14.79 -8.31
C LEU A 731 26.49 -15.58 -9.53
N ARG A 732 25.20 -15.55 -9.85
CA ARG A 732 24.66 -16.05 -11.11
C ARG A 732 23.95 -14.91 -11.83
N VAL A 733 24.28 -14.71 -13.09
CA VAL A 733 23.65 -13.72 -13.96
C VAL A 733 22.94 -14.45 -15.09
N ASP A 734 21.63 -14.30 -15.17
CA ASP A 734 20.81 -14.85 -16.24
C ASP A 734 20.54 -13.75 -17.28
N ILE A 735 20.72 -14.05 -18.56
CA ILE A 735 20.35 -13.20 -19.69
C ILE A 735 19.23 -13.92 -20.44
N GLN A 736 18.06 -13.28 -20.53
CA GLN A 736 16.83 -13.90 -20.97
C GLN A 736 16.05 -13.00 -21.93
N PRO A 737 15.14 -13.56 -22.76
CA PRO A 737 14.30 -12.77 -23.66
C PRO A 737 13.05 -12.18 -22.99
N PHE A 738 12.83 -12.43 -21.71
CA PHE A 738 11.71 -11.91 -20.92
C PHE A 738 12.14 -11.80 -19.45
N ASP A 739 11.34 -11.16 -18.62
CA ASP A 739 11.73 -10.81 -17.24
C ASP A 739 11.95 -12.00 -16.29
N GLY A 740 11.75 -13.21 -16.72
CA GLY A 740 12.22 -14.44 -16.08
C GLY A 740 11.67 -14.70 -14.69
N VAL A 741 10.57 -14.06 -14.33
CA VAL A 741 9.96 -14.18 -13.01
C VAL A 741 8.55 -14.66 -13.14
N ASP A 742 8.22 -15.69 -12.42
CA ASP A 742 6.89 -16.24 -12.42
C ASP A 742 5.83 -15.32 -11.79
N HIS A 743 6.23 -14.18 -11.24
CA HIS A 743 5.42 -13.48 -10.27
C HIS A 743 5.61 -11.96 -10.32
N GLY A 744 5.81 -11.36 -11.45
CA GLY A 744 5.88 -9.91 -11.58
C GLY A 744 5.01 -9.40 -12.70
N PRO A 745 4.80 -8.08 -12.75
CA PRO A 745 4.26 -7.47 -13.94
C PRO A 745 5.11 -7.90 -15.12
N ARG A 746 4.50 -8.47 -16.12
CA ARG A 746 5.20 -8.90 -17.32
C ARG A 746 5.17 -7.79 -18.33
N HIS A 747 6.33 -7.59 -18.95
CA HIS A 747 6.42 -6.80 -20.15
C HIS A 747 5.63 -7.48 -21.28
N GLY A 748 5.08 -6.68 -22.17
CA GLY A 748 4.29 -7.18 -23.29
C GLY A 748 5.09 -8.10 -24.20
N TYR A 749 4.42 -9.12 -24.72
CA TYR A 749 4.97 -9.97 -25.75
C TYR A 749 4.95 -9.27 -27.11
N ASP A 750 6.11 -9.20 -27.74
CA ASP A 750 6.28 -8.68 -29.09
C ASP A 750 6.67 -9.82 -30.03
N SER A 751 5.73 -10.22 -30.90
CA SER A 751 5.96 -11.32 -31.84
C SER A 751 7.09 -11.03 -32.83
N ALA A 752 7.37 -9.77 -33.13
CA ALA A 752 8.41 -9.39 -34.07
C ALA A 752 9.81 -9.73 -33.56
N CYS A 753 10.07 -9.55 -32.26
CA CYS A 753 11.37 -9.85 -31.68
C CYS A 753 11.46 -11.18 -30.93
N HIS A 754 10.34 -11.91 -30.76
CA HIS A 754 10.33 -13.16 -30.00
C HIS A 754 10.07 -14.42 -30.87
N ASP A 755 9.12 -14.35 -31.84
CA ASP A 755 8.70 -15.56 -32.54
C ASP A 755 9.77 -16.06 -33.55
N GLY A 756 10.35 -17.20 -33.21
CA GLY A 756 11.35 -17.86 -34.06
C GLY A 756 12.72 -17.17 -34.08
N ALA A 757 12.90 -16.10 -33.33
CA ALA A 757 14.18 -15.38 -33.28
C ALA A 757 15.22 -16.10 -32.42
N ARG A 758 16.49 -15.92 -32.77
CA ARG A 758 17.68 -16.37 -32.04
C ARG A 758 18.47 -15.15 -31.61
N ASN A 759 18.77 -15.10 -30.32
CA ASN A 759 19.61 -14.06 -29.73
C ASN A 759 20.99 -14.63 -29.43
N THR A 760 22.03 -13.81 -29.58
CA THR A 760 23.40 -14.18 -29.35
C THR A 760 24.09 -13.16 -28.46
N VAL A 761 24.86 -13.62 -27.47
CA VAL A 761 25.75 -12.81 -26.64
C VAL A 761 27.19 -13.12 -27.04
N TYR A 762 27.98 -12.07 -27.28
CA TYR A 762 29.39 -12.16 -27.66
C TYR A 762 30.29 -11.72 -26.52
N THR A 763 31.41 -12.40 -26.37
CA THR A 763 32.47 -12.07 -25.40
C THR A 763 33.86 -12.11 -26.05
N GLY A 764 34.84 -11.47 -25.44
CA GLY A 764 36.21 -11.49 -25.95
C GLY A 764 36.97 -10.22 -25.60
N PRO A 765 38.30 -10.16 -25.97
CA PRO A 765 39.13 -9.01 -25.66
C PRO A 765 38.63 -7.70 -26.30
N ASP A 766 38.01 -7.77 -27.49
CA ASP A 766 37.43 -6.61 -28.20
C ASP A 766 35.94 -6.41 -27.92
N ARG A 767 35.30 -7.33 -27.20
CA ARG A 767 33.88 -7.31 -26.85
C ARG A 767 33.70 -7.61 -25.37
N GLN A 768 34.30 -6.79 -24.53
CA GLN A 768 34.24 -6.94 -23.08
C GLN A 768 32.85 -6.54 -22.57
N GLY A 769 32.01 -7.56 -22.30
CA GLY A 769 30.77 -7.40 -21.56
C GLY A 769 30.99 -7.65 -20.07
N PHE A 770 30.26 -6.95 -19.22
CA PHE A 770 30.38 -7.09 -17.77
C PHE A 770 29.04 -6.76 -17.06
N ILE A 771 28.91 -7.24 -15.84
CA ILE A 771 27.99 -6.68 -14.86
C ILE A 771 28.78 -5.94 -13.78
N GLN A 772 28.41 -4.71 -13.49
CA GLN A 772 29.01 -3.86 -12.47
C GLN A 772 28.07 -3.74 -11.28
N LEU A 773 28.54 -4.09 -10.09
CA LEU A 773 27.71 -4.20 -8.90
C LEU A 773 28.11 -3.19 -7.83
N PRO A 774 27.13 -2.57 -7.10
CA PRO A 774 27.39 -1.61 -6.04
C PRO A 774 27.79 -2.32 -4.74
N ILE A 775 29.06 -2.47 -4.49
CA ILE A 775 29.55 -3.09 -3.26
C ILE A 775 29.98 -2.01 -2.27
N VAL A 776 29.30 -1.98 -1.13
CA VAL A 776 29.55 -1.01 -0.06
C VAL A 776 30.59 -1.58 0.92
N PRO A 777 31.80 -0.99 1.04
CA PRO A 777 32.77 -1.40 2.04
C PRO A 777 32.20 -1.24 3.45
N ALA A 778 32.59 -2.12 4.35
CA ALA A 778 32.26 -1.97 5.77
C ALA A 778 32.72 -0.57 6.28
N LYS A 779 31.94 0.03 7.16
CA LYS A 779 32.38 1.24 7.87
C LYS A 779 33.65 0.89 8.66
N ALA A 780 34.67 1.74 8.56
CA ALA A 780 35.85 1.58 9.41
C ALA A 780 35.38 1.55 10.88
N PRO A 781 35.89 0.64 11.73
CA PRO A 781 35.53 0.66 13.12
C PRO A 781 35.80 2.04 13.69
N LEU A 782 34.81 2.66 14.30
CA LEU A 782 34.99 3.87 15.07
C LEU A 782 36.02 3.52 16.16
N HIS A 783 37.24 4.01 16.05
CA HIS A 783 38.20 3.97 17.15
C HIS A 783 37.63 4.89 18.22
N LEU A 784 36.90 4.28 19.19
CA LEU A 784 36.51 4.92 20.44
C LEU A 784 37.72 5.11 21.34
#